data_24c05358fe2d32e723a07ae42ae5e68b
#
_entry.id   24c05358fe2d32e723a07ae42ae5e68b
#
_cell.length_a   1.000
_cell.length_b   1.000
_cell.length_c   1.000
_cell.angle_alpha   90.00
_cell.angle_beta   90.00
_cell.angle_gamma   90.00
#
_symmetry.space_group_name_H-M   'P 1'
#
loop_
_entity.id
_entity.type
_entity.pdbx_description
1 polymer ?
#
loop_
_entity_poly.entity_id
_entity_poly.type
_entity_poly.pdbx_seq_one_letter_code
_entity_poly.pdbx_strand_id
1 'polypeptide(L)'
;MARLENHNGYPAIMIDGKAYPPMMATIRTNNRDSIIFDEEYFRELGKSGIKIFFLICDTEWLKPCGFKLFCEEAEALLRAIPDAYIIPRIGLHPTPEWCAENPDETLEYSDGIKKPMHLGTESYEADYPAMYSLASQKWREDAGKALSDTIDKINSLPYADRVIGYFFAAGGTSEWYYITPTEYTSKIPQTDTGGFRHEFLELEGVYADLSPAFRKSFSSYLRRVYGTNEALREAWGDPEADIDNPKIPDCEARYFIHGVDYDIDHPPKSTPNMAAPPAPRNGTHVGHFLDIKHHRDVFDFFRAWHIGVAESVIYFGRVVKEKSPELLTGAFYGSAGSNLTFSMGQIGDVTGILDSGVIDFLASPGVYENRNLGGFTGQRQVTDSFALRNTMFIVEEDARTHMENAFYRRSFGLFSVEDSLKLLKREFGRNVCENLQAWWFDQLLGGKRYKHPEIYKLFARQQEIAKESYERDRTKNSEIAFIYDEKSYHVVSEETTHQMVELFRNYEIDLIGAPSDRYYHCDLADPRVPDYKLYVFVNCFCLSDAEREVIKNKLSKNGATALFLYGQGLINLDRDEPLSVSNMEDLTGFKMRMVDEIFLGMFKFDKGSDNTIAMAMDKGEIYGDFKRKMAANASTYAFRIKNSHVTLYPALYAEDGECIAHFLDNGSQALNVKKTDGFTSIYCGTKYLSADVIKEIARYAGCHIYIDSEDVLYANRDYITLHASSSGHKIIRLREKASAYELYEEKYYSTDSDVIEIDALKGDTYMFELK
;
A
#
# COMPACT_ATOMS: atom_id res chain seq x y z
N MET A 1 0.47 -15.94 -26.85
CA MET A 1 1.62 -15.56 -26.00
C MET A 1 1.25 -14.29 -25.24
N ALA A 2 1.39 -14.27 -23.90
CA ALA A 2 0.98 -13.15 -23.07
C ALA A 2 2.22 -12.46 -22.47
N ARG A 3 2.26 -11.11 -22.53
CA ARG A 3 3.37 -10.30 -21.98
C ARG A 3 2.87 -8.93 -21.55
N LEU A 4 3.68 -8.22 -20.78
CA LEU A 4 3.46 -6.79 -20.54
C LEU A 4 4.13 -5.95 -21.60
N GLU A 5 3.40 -4.98 -22.11
CA GLU A 5 3.92 -3.94 -22.99
C GLU A 5 3.35 -2.58 -22.59
N ASN A 6 4.11 -1.53 -22.85
CA ASN A 6 3.54 -0.19 -22.82
C ASN A 6 2.54 -0.07 -23.96
N HIS A 7 1.28 0.16 -23.62
CA HIS A 7 0.19 0.35 -24.57
C HIS A 7 -0.46 1.70 -24.32
N ASN A 8 -0.31 2.59 -25.30
CA ASN A 8 -0.84 3.95 -25.24
C ASN A 8 -0.42 4.73 -23.98
N GLY A 9 0.84 4.54 -23.54
CA GLY A 9 1.45 5.31 -22.45
C GLY A 9 1.51 4.60 -21.09
N TYR A 10 0.88 3.43 -20.93
CA TYR A 10 0.87 2.70 -19.66
C TYR A 10 0.97 1.18 -19.85
N PRO A 11 1.54 0.41 -18.91
CA PRO A 11 1.60 -1.06 -19.01
C PRO A 11 0.23 -1.70 -19.21
N ALA A 12 0.16 -2.71 -20.08
CA ALA A 12 -1.03 -3.51 -20.34
C ALA A 12 -0.68 -4.98 -20.59
N ILE A 13 -1.60 -5.88 -20.25
CA ILE A 13 -1.49 -7.29 -20.64
C ILE A 13 -1.81 -7.39 -22.13
N MET A 14 -0.83 -7.86 -22.89
CA MET A 14 -1.00 -8.18 -24.30
C MET A 14 -1.10 -9.69 -24.49
N ILE A 15 -2.17 -10.16 -25.11
CA ILE A 15 -2.34 -11.57 -25.47
C ILE A 15 -2.52 -11.64 -26.98
N ASP A 16 -1.62 -12.36 -27.66
CA ASP A 16 -1.61 -12.49 -29.11
C ASP A 16 -1.67 -11.13 -29.85
N GLY A 17 -0.98 -10.13 -29.28
CA GLY A 17 -0.86 -8.78 -29.83
C GLY A 17 -2.08 -7.87 -29.61
N LYS A 18 -3.01 -8.29 -28.76
CA LYS A 18 -4.17 -7.48 -28.36
C LYS A 18 -4.09 -7.12 -26.89
N ALA A 19 -4.36 -5.87 -26.55
CA ALA A 19 -4.48 -5.42 -25.17
C ALA A 19 -5.75 -5.99 -24.53
N TYR A 20 -5.60 -6.51 -23.32
CA TYR A 20 -6.73 -7.00 -22.52
C TYR A 20 -7.14 -5.95 -21.50
N PRO A 21 -8.44 -5.66 -21.39
CA PRO A 21 -8.99 -4.76 -20.40
C PRO A 21 -8.66 -5.20 -18.96
N PRO A 22 -8.59 -4.25 -18.01
CA PRO A 22 -8.09 -4.49 -16.64
C PRO A 22 -9.06 -5.25 -15.72
N MET A 23 -9.99 -6.03 -16.24
CA MET A 23 -10.98 -6.71 -15.43
C MET A 23 -10.81 -8.22 -15.51
N MET A 24 -10.32 -8.79 -14.43
CA MET A 24 -10.11 -10.22 -14.23
C MET A 24 -10.98 -10.72 -13.08
N ALA A 25 -10.96 -11.99 -12.76
CA ALA A 25 -11.68 -12.53 -11.62
C ALA A 25 -10.85 -13.58 -10.84
N THR A 26 -11.08 -13.61 -9.56
CA THR A 26 -10.71 -14.71 -8.65
C THR A 26 -11.96 -15.13 -7.90
N ILE A 27 -12.37 -16.36 -8.10
CA ILE A 27 -13.59 -16.92 -7.49
C ILE A 27 -13.16 -18.08 -6.59
N ARG A 28 -13.57 -18.03 -5.33
CA ARG A 28 -13.29 -19.12 -4.39
C ARG A 28 -14.15 -20.34 -4.70
N THR A 29 -13.56 -21.34 -5.31
CA THR A 29 -14.18 -22.63 -5.61
C THR A 29 -13.64 -23.77 -4.76
N ASN A 30 -12.42 -23.62 -4.24
CA ASN A 30 -11.74 -24.67 -3.48
C ASN A 30 -12.37 -24.85 -2.09
N ASN A 31 -12.79 -26.08 -1.81
CA ASN A 31 -13.31 -26.52 -0.52
C ASN A 31 -12.36 -27.61 0.02
N ARG A 32 -11.13 -27.23 0.34
CA ARG A 32 -10.05 -28.09 0.84
C ARG A 32 -9.76 -29.30 -0.06
N ASP A 33 -10.57 -30.34 -0.02
CA ASP A 33 -10.33 -31.62 -0.73
C ASP A 33 -11.20 -31.79 -1.97
N SER A 34 -11.99 -30.79 -2.32
CA SER A 34 -12.90 -30.78 -3.48
C SER A 34 -13.07 -29.38 -4.02
N ILE A 35 -13.66 -29.27 -5.21
CA ILE A 35 -14.08 -28.00 -5.77
C ILE A 35 -15.60 -27.89 -5.71
N ILE A 36 -16.08 -26.64 -5.49
CA ILE A 36 -17.49 -26.26 -5.68
C ILE A 36 -17.53 -25.26 -6.82
N PHE A 37 -17.94 -25.71 -7.99
CA PHE A 37 -17.94 -24.93 -9.21
C PHE A 37 -19.36 -24.71 -9.72
N ASP A 38 -19.78 -23.44 -9.77
CA ASP A 38 -21.08 -23.03 -10.34
C ASP A 38 -20.88 -22.67 -11.81
N GLU A 39 -21.06 -23.64 -12.71
CA GLU A 39 -20.82 -23.47 -14.14
C GLU A 39 -21.67 -22.36 -14.76
N GLU A 40 -22.93 -22.17 -14.30
CA GLU A 40 -23.78 -21.08 -14.75
C GLU A 40 -23.21 -19.70 -14.40
N TYR A 41 -22.74 -19.56 -13.15
CA TYR A 41 -22.13 -18.31 -12.69
C TYR A 41 -20.89 -17.93 -13.52
N PHE A 42 -19.98 -18.87 -13.73
CA PHE A 42 -18.81 -18.64 -14.57
C PHE A 42 -19.19 -18.31 -16.01
N ARG A 43 -20.17 -19.01 -16.58
CA ARG A 43 -20.66 -18.72 -17.94
C ARG A 43 -21.20 -17.29 -18.07
N GLU A 44 -21.94 -16.80 -17.09
CA GLU A 44 -22.45 -15.42 -17.07
C GLU A 44 -21.32 -14.40 -16.92
N LEU A 45 -20.31 -14.65 -16.08
CA LEU A 45 -19.09 -13.82 -16.02
C LEU A 45 -18.35 -13.79 -17.37
N GLY A 46 -18.21 -14.94 -18.02
CA GLY A 46 -17.62 -15.04 -19.36
C GLY A 46 -18.39 -14.28 -20.43
N LYS A 47 -19.73 -14.31 -20.39
CA LYS A 47 -20.59 -13.51 -21.27
C LYS A 47 -20.47 -12.00 -21.02
N SER A 48 -20.22 -11.59 -19.79
CA SER A 48 -19.95 -10.19 -19.45
C SER A 48 -18.53 -9.74 -19.84
N GLY A 49 -17.73 -10.60 -20.50
CA GLY A 49 -16.42 -10.24 -21.05
C GLY A 49 -15.23 -10.54 -20.15
N ILE A 50 -15.42 -11.05 -18.95
CA ILE A 50 -14.32 -11.47 -18.08
C ILE A 50 -13.74 -12.78 -18.63
N LYS A 51 -12.44 -12.75 -19.01
CA LYS A 51 -11.75 -13.87 -19.66
C LYS A 51 -10.52 -14.35 -18.94
N ILE A 52 -9.98 -13.59 -17.98
CA ILE A 52 -8.77 -13.96 -17.23
C ILE A 52 -9.19 -14.33 -15.80
N PHE A 53 -8.82 -15.53 -15.38
CA PHE A 53 -9.15 -16.07 -14.06
C PHE A 53 -7.90 -16.53 -13.32
N PHE A 54 -7.81 -16.17 -12.04
CA PHE A 54 -6.81 -16.72 -11.12
C PHE A 54 -7.40 -17.97 -10.46
N LEU A 55 -6.72 -19.10 -10.60
CA LEU A 55 -7.13 -20.38 -10.01
C LEU A 55 -6.10 -20.88 -9.00
N ILE A 56 -6.56 -21.43 -7.89
CA ILE A 56 -5.67 -21.95 -6.85
C ILE A 56 -5.01 -23.25 -7.33
N CYS A 57 -3.69 -23.32 -7.21
CA CYS A 57 -2.87 -24.49 -7.54
C CYS A 57 -1.87 -24.76 -6.42
N ASP A 58 -2.27 -25.52 -5.39
CA ASP A 58 -1.30 -25.95 -4.39
C ASP A 58 -0.31 -26.95 -5.00
N THR A 59 0.99 -26.80 -4.65
CA THR A 59 2.00 -27.79 -5.03
C THR A 59 1.68 -29.13 -4.37
N GLU A 60 2.02 -30.24 -5.03
CA GLU A 60 1.86 -31.57 -4.42
C GLU A 60 2.76 -31.77 -3.19
N TRP A 61 3.82 -30.99 -3.08
CA TRP A 61 4.66 -30.92 -1.88
C TRP A 61 3.87 -30.39 -0.68
N LEU A 62 3.07 -29.33 -0.86
CA LEU A 62 2.20 -28.80 0.18
C LEU A 62 0.98 -29.69 0.41
N LYS A 63 0.32 -30.10 -0.67
CA LYS A 63 -0.97 -30.79 -0.66
C LYS A 63 -1.05 -31.81 -1.79
N PRO A 64 -1.02 -33.13 -1.48
CA PRO A 64 -0.97 -34.18 -2.50
C PRO A 64 -2.07 -34.13 -3.58
N CYS A 65 -3.25 -33.61 -3.26
CA CYS A 65 -4.34 -33.44 -4.23
C CYS A 65 -4.39 -32.03 -4.87
N GLY A 66 -3.49 -31.11 -4.52
CA GLY A 66 -3.53 -29.72 -4.94
C GLY A 66 -3.54 -29.54 -6.45
N PHE A 67 -2.59 -30.14 -7.14
CA PHE A 67 -2.50 -30.11 -8.60
C PHE A 67 -3.73 -30.75 -9.29
N LYS A 68 -4.25 -31.86 -8.75
CA LYS A 68 -5.46 -32.50 -9.27
C LYS A 68 -6.67 -31.57 -9.17
N LEU A 69 -6.86 -30.90 -8.04
CA LEU A 69 -7.97 -29.96 -7.85
C LEU A 69 -7.86 -28.77 -8.81
N PHE A 70 -6.66 -28.24 -9.04
CA PHE A 70 -6.43 -27.22 -10.06
C PHE A 70 -6.85 -27.71 -11.46
N CYS A 71 -6.47 -28.94 -11.86
CA CYS A 71 -6.87 -29.46 -13.15
C CYS A 71 -8.41 -29.60 -13.28
N GLU A 72 -9.10 -30.10 -12.24
CA GLU A 72 -10.54 -30.21 -12.22
C GLU A 72 -11.23 -28.85 -12.36
N GLU A 73 -10.72 -27.82 -11.68
CA GLU A 73 -11.21 -26.45 -11.75
C GLU A 73 -10.96 -25.81 -13.12
N ALA A 74 -9.73 -25.93 -13.65
CA ALA A 74 -9.35 -25.42 -14.96
C ALA A 74 -10.20 -26.03 -16.08
N GLU A 75 -10.42 -27.36 -16.07
CA GLU A 75 -11.29 -28.02 -17.02
C GLU A 75 -12.75 -27.58 -16.90
N ALA A 76 -13.26 -27.37 -15.67
CA ALA A 76 -14.60 -26.84 -15.45
C ALA A 76 -14.74 -25.44 -16.00
N LEU A 77 -13.74 -24.57 -15.74
CA LEU A 77 -13.70 -23.21 -16.28
C LEU A 77 -13.71 -23.21 -17.81
N LEU A 78 -12.87 -24.01 -18.44
CA LEU A 78 -12.77 -24.08 -19.91
C LEU A 78 -14.01 -24.69 -20.58
N ARG A 79 -14.75 -25.56 -19.87
CA ARG A 79 -16.08 -25.99 -20.32
C ARG A 79 -17.11 -24.84 -20.27
N ALA A 80 -17.07 -24.03 -19.21
CA ALA A 80 -17.98 -22.89 -19.06
C ALA A 80 -17.62 -21.72 -19.98
N ILE A 81 -16.32 -21.46 -20.17
CA ILE A 81 -15.77 -20.34 -20.95
C ILE A 81 -14.59 -20.86 -21.81
N PRO A 82 -14.85 -21.39 -23.01
CA PRO A 82 -13.81 -22.04 -23.84
C PRO A 82 -12.65 -21.13 -24.25
N ASP A 83 -12.84 -19.82 -24.24
CA ASP A 83 -11.85 -18.79 -24.58
C ASP A 83 -11.25 -18.11 -23.33
N ALA A 84 -11.42 -18.69 -22.14
CA ALA A 84 -10.80 -18.19 -20.92
C ALA A 84 -9.28 -18.38 -20.92
N TYR A 85 -8.60 -17.49 -20.18
CA TYR A 85 -7.19 -17.57 -19.82
C TYR A 85 -7.04 -17.79 -18.32
N ILE A 86 -5.97 -18.47 -17.94
CA ILE A 86 -5.75 -18.92 -16.58
C ILE A 86 -4.40 -18.36 -16.08
N ILE A 87 -4.38 -17.89 -14.84
CA ILE A 87 -3.17 -17.60 -14.06
C ILE A 87 -3.24 -18.49 -12.81
N PRO A 88 -2.46 -19.60 -12.76
CA PRO A 88 -2.37 -20.43 -11.56
C PRO A 88 -1.79 -19.64 -10.38
N ARG A 89 -2.49 -19.65 -9.24
CA ARG A 89 -2.01 -19.12 -7.97
C ARG A 89 -1.38 -20.27 -7.19
N ILE A 90 -0.05 -20.35 -7.18
CA ILE A 90 0.70 -21.50 -6.68
C ILE A 90 1.12 -21.28 -5.23
N GLY A 91 0.60 -22.10 -4.32
CA GLY A 91 0.98 -22.12 -2.90
C GLY A 91 2.35 -22.74 -2.67
N LEU A 92 3.25 -21.99 -2.00
CA LEU A 92 4.66 -22.36 -1.75
C LEU A 92 4.96 -22.64 -0.28
N HIS A 93 3.94 -22.81 0.55
CA HIS A 93 4.14 -23.16 1.96
C HIS A 93 4.85 -24.51 2.09
N PRO A 94 5.79 -24.68 3.03
CA PRO A 94 6.30 -25.99 3.39
C PRO A 94 5.22 -26.78 4.15
N THR A 95 5.39 -28.08 4.32
CA THR A 95 4.52 -28.86 5.20
C THR A 95 4.90 -28.67 6.67
N PRO A 96 3.98 -28.96 7.62
CA PRO A 96 4.34 -29.00 9.05
C PRO A 96 5.49 -29.94 9.37
N GLU A 97 5.57 -31.08 8.69
CA GLU A 97 6.64 -32.06 8.83
C GLU A 97 7.99 -31.48 8.40
N TRP A 98 8.03 -30.76 7.28
CA TRP A 98 9.24 -30.06 6.84
C TRP A 98 9.73 -29.04 7.91
N CYS A 99 8.82 -28.28 8.51
CA CYS A 99 9.16 -27.35 9.59
C CYS A 99 9.71 -28.08 10.83
N ALA A 100 9.13 -29.23 11.17
CA ALA A 100 9.61 -30.06 12.28
C ALA A 100 11.01 -30.66 12.03
N GLU A 101 11.29 -31.05 10.77
CA GLU A 101 12.57 -31.64 10.35
C GLU A 101 13.66 -30.57 10.14
N ASN A 102 13.29 -29.31 9.90
CA ASN A 102 14.20 -28.20 9.65
C ASN A 102 14.00 -27.05 10.65
N PRO A 103 14.24 -27.27 11.94
CA PRO A 103 13.98 -26.26 12.97
C PRO A 103 14.81 -24.98 12.80
N ASP A 104 16.01 -25.06 12.23
CA ASP A 104 16.89 -23.91 11.96
C ASP A 104 16.33 -22.96 10.87
N GLU A 105 15.36 -23.44 10.11
CA GLU A 105 14.70 -22.69 9.02
C GLU A 105 13.35 -22.12 9.46
N THR A 106 13.01 -22.23 10.75
CA THR A 106 11.75 -21.73 11.32
C THR A 106 12.00 -20.59 12.29
N LEU A 107 11.02 -19.71 12.41
CA LEU A 107 11.04 -18.53 13.25
C LEU A 107 11.47 -18.86 14.69
N GLU A 108 12.42 -18.10 15.22
CA GLU A 108 12.95 -18.24 16.57
C GLU A 108 12.94 -16.88 17.28
N TYR A 109 12.64 -16.87 18.56
CA TYR A 109 12.65 -15.67 19.39
C TYR A 109 13.92 -15.57 20.23
N SER A 110 14.12 -14.42 20.90
CA SER A 110 15.35 -14.14 21.66
C SER A 110 15.62 -15.10 22.82
N ASP A 111 14.60 -15.76 23.33
CA ASP A 111 14.70 -16.81 24.35
C ASP A 111 14.95 -18.22 23.78
N GLY A 112 15.12 -18.33 22.45
CA GLY A 112 15.28 -19.60 21.75
C GLY A 112 13.96 -20.39 21.59
N ILE A 113 12.84 -19.82 21.98
CA ILE A 113 11.54 -20.47 21.87
C ILE A 113 11.01 -20.37 20.43
N LYS A 114 10.28 -21.39 20.02
CA LYS A 114 9.50 -21.43 18.77
C LYS A 114 8.03 -21.59 19.14
N LYS A 115 7.16 -20.81 18.47
CA LYS A 115 5.72 -20.85 18.76
C LYS A 115 4.98 -21.66 17.71
N PRO A 116 4.13 -22.61 18.12
CA PRO A 116 3.16 -23.23 17.23
C PRO A 116 2.25 -22.17 16.62
N MET A 117 1.88 -22.36 15.37
CA MET A 117 0.96 -21.51 14.67
C MET A 117 -0.05 -22.32 13.87
N HIS A 118 -1.18 -21.72 13.55
CA HIS A 118 -2.16 -22.24 12.63
C HIS A 118 -2.09 -21.48 11.32
N LEU A 119 -1.81 -22.18 10.22
CA LEU A 119 -1.89 -21.60 8.87
C LEU A 119 -3.22 -21.98 8.25
N GLY A 120 -4.03 -20.99 7.93
CA GLY A 120 -5.25 -21.16 7.15
C GLY A 120 -5.20 -20.31 5.87
N THR A 121 -5.32 -20.96 4.73
CA THR A 121 -5.54 -20.34 3.42
C THR A 121 -6.89 -20.75 2.87
N GLU A 122 -7.25 -20.27 1.68
CA GLU A 122 -8.50 -20.67 1.03
C GLU A 122 -8.58 -22.18 0.73
N SER A 123 -7.43 -22.82 0.50
CA SER A 123 -7.31 -24.20 0.02
C SER A 123 -6.64 -25.15 0.99
N TYR A 124 -5.95 -24.62 1.99
CA TYR A 124 -5.10 -25.41 2.89
C TYR A 124 -5.23 -24.91 4.33
N GLU A 125 -5.14 -25.83 5.30
CA GLU A 125 -5.19 -25.53 6.73
C GLU A 125 -4.38 -26.59 7.48
N ALA A 126 -3.46 -26.16 8.33
CA ALA A 126 -2.68 -27.05 9.19
C ALA A 126 -2.08 -26.31 10.40
N ASP A 127 -1.77 -27.09 11.44
CA ASP A 127 -1.01 -26.64 12.60
C ASP A 127 0.47 -26.88 12.37
N TYR A 128 1.28 -25.85 12.55
CA TYR A 128 2.72 -25.88 12.38
C TYR A 128 3.43 -25.78 13.73
N PRO A 129 4.58 -26.47 13.91
CA PRO A 129 5.38 -26.33 15.14
C PRO A 129 5.96 -24.92 15.31
N ALA A 130 6.24 -24.24 14.22
CA ALA A 130 6.60 -22.82 14.13
C ALA A 130 6.42 -22.35 12.68
N MET A 131 6.29 -21.04 12.49
CA MET A 131 6.33 -20.46 11.14
C MET A 131 7.71 -20.66 10.52
N TYR A 132 7.77 -21.00 9.23
CA TYR A 132 9.02 -20.99 8.49
C TYR A 132 9.51 -19.54 8.27
N SER A 133 10.83 -19.36 8.29
CA SER A 133 11.43 -18.06 7.99
C SER A 133 11.23 -17.70 6.51
N LEU A 134 10.65 -16.56 6.22
CA LEU A 134 10.53 -16.08 4.85
C LEU A 134 11.89 -15.66 4.24
N ALA A 135 12.95 -15.63 5.05
CA ALA A 135 14.33 -15.40 4.62
C ALA A 135 15.12 -16.73 4.43
N SER A 136 14.51 -17.90 4.65
CA SER A 136 15.19 -19.18 4.57
C SER A 136 15.61 -19.54 3.14
N GLN A 137 16.92 -19.73 2.93
CA GLN A 137 17.46 -20.18 1.65
C GLN A 137 17.05 -21.61 1.34
N LYS A 138 17.05 -22.49 2.36
CA LYS A 138 16.64 -23.89 2.19
C LYS A 138 15.18 -24.02 1.79
N TRP A 139 14.29 -23.23 2.42
CA TRP A 139 12.88 -23.19 2.00
C TRP A 139 12.76 -22.71 0.55
N ARG A 140 13.48 -21.64 0.17
CA ARG A 140 13.50 -21.18 -1.22
C ARG A 140 13.88 -22.28 -2.20
N GLU A 141 14.92 -23.07 -1.88
CA GLU A 141 15.39 -24.16 -2.72
C GLU A 141 14.36 -25.29 -2.82
N ASP A 142 13.83 -25.76 -1.70
CA ASP A 142 12.86 -26.86 -1.67
C ASP A 142 11.51 -26.46 -2.31
N ALA A 143 10.99 -25.29 -1.96
CA ALA A 143 9.76 -24.74 -2.55
C ALA A 143 9.96 -24.35 -4.02
N GLY A 144 11.14 -23.85 -4.39
CA GLY A 144 11.51 -23.54 -5.78
C GLY A 144 11.50 -24.76 -6.66
N LYS A 145 11.98 -25.90 -6.14
CA LYS A 145 11.88 -27.19 -6.85
C LYS A 145 10.42 -27.60 -7.02
N ALA A 146 9.60 -27.51 -5.97
CA ALA A 146 8.19 -27.85 -6.05
C ALA A 146 7.43 -26.93 -7.05
N LEU A 147 7.77 -25.64 -7.08
CA LEU A 147 7.26 -24.68 -8.07
C LEU A 147 7.66 -25.08 -9.49
N SER A 148 8.94 -25.37 -9.70
CA SER A 148 9.49 -25.80 -10.99
C SER A 148 8.79 -27.07 -11.51
N ASP A 149 8.65 -28.09 -10.65
CA ASP A 149 7.97 -29.34 -11.00
C ASP A 149 6.47 -29.12 -11.32
N THR A 150 5.82 -28.21 -10.60
CA THR A 150 4.42 -27.85 -10.85
C THR A 150 4.26 -27.11 -12.18
N ILE A 151 5.15 -26.18 -12.51
CA ILE A 151 5.16 -25.47 -13.80
C ILE A 151 5.36 -26.47 -14.96
N ASP A 152 6.29 -27.43 -14.83
CA ASP A 152 6.50 -28.45 -15.87
C ASP A 152 5.25 -29.30 -16.10
N LYS A 153 4.52 -29.65 -15.03
CA LYS A 153 3.23 -30.35 -15.15
C LYS A 153 2.17 -29.50 -15.85
N ILE A 154 2.03 -28.22 -15.48
CA ILE A 154 1.09 -27.29 -16.11
C ILE A 154 1.41 -27.11 -17.59
N ASN A 155 2.69 -26.94 -17.94
CA ASN A 155 3.14 -26.79 -19.33
C ASN A 155 2.89 -28.05 -20.19
N SER A 156 2.68 -29.21 -19.57
CA SER A 156 2.33 -30.46 -20.26
C SER A 156 0.82 -30.71 -20.45
N LEU A 157 -0.03 -29.86 -19.87
CA LEU A 157 -1.49 -30.01 -19.97
C LEU A 157 -1.98 -29.70 -21.38
N PRO A 158 -3.08 -30.35 -21.84
CA PRO A 158 -3.64 -30.14 -23.17
C PRO A 158 -4.14 -28.71 -23.42
N TYR A 159 -4.29 -27.92 -22.37
CA TYR A 159 -4.72 -26.50 -22.40
C TYR A 159 -3.62 -25.55 -21.86
N ALA A 160 -2.35 -25.95 -21.93
CA ALA A 160 -1.24 -25.10 -21.49
C ALA A 160 -1.18 -23.75 -22.24
N ASP A 161 -1.68 -23.69 -23.47
CA ASP A 161 -1.81 -22.46 -24.27
C ASP A 161 -2.81 -21.44 -23.68
N ARG A 162 -3.66 -21.86 -22.74
CA ARG A 162 -4.57 -21.01 -21.99
C ARG A 162 -3.93 -20.43 -20.72
N VAL A 163 -2.79 -20.95 -20.28
CA VAL A 163 -2.05 -20.39 -19.14
C VAL A 163 -1.20 -19.22 -19.63
N ILE A 164 -1.47 -18.04 -19.09
CA ILE A 164 -0.84 -16.78 -19.52
C ILE A 164 0.18 -16.23 -18.51
N GLY A 165 0.30 -16.84 -17.35
CA GLY A 165 1.23 -16.42 -16.30
C GLY A 165 1.15 -17.30 -15.09
N TYR A 166 1.98 -17.00 -14.10
CA TYR A 166 2.05 -17.67 -12.80
C TYR A 166 2.03 -16.65 -11.68
N PHE A 167 1.25 -16.93 -10.67
CA PHE A 167 1.13 -16.13 -9.47
C PHE A 167 1.49 -16.99 -8.27
N PHE A 168 2.62 -16.73 -7.62
CA PHE A 168 3.07 -17.54 -6.50
C PHE A 168 2.80 -16.86 -5.15
N ALA A 169 2.49 -17.66 -4.13
CA ALA A 169 1.94 -17.22 -2.87
C ALA A 169 2.55 -17.98 -1.69
N ALA A 170 2.88 -17.27 -0.63
CA ALA A 170 3.43 -17.81 0.60
C ALA A 170 3.12 -16.89 1.79
N GLY A 171 3.49 -17.28 3.00
CA GLY A 171 3.26 -16.48 4.20
C GLY A 171 1.81 -16.49 4.67
N GLY A 172 1.47 -15.60 5.59
CA GLY A 172 0.11 -15.45 6.10
C GLY A 172 -0.89 -15.14 5.00
N THR A 173 -2.06 -15.72 5.03
CA THR A 173 -3.11 -15.64 4.00
C THR A 173 -2.62 -15.76 2.56
N SER A 174 -1.40 -16.31 2.37
CA SER A 174 -0.69 -16.39 1.07
C SER A 174 -0.22 -15.03 0.52
N GLU A 175 -0.10 -14.01 1.37
CA GLU A 175 0.22 -12.61 1.00
C GLU A 175 1.63 -12.17 1.42
N TRP A 176 2.57 -13.10 1.63
CA TRP A 176 3.98 -12.84 1.91
C TRP A 176 4.27 -12.09 3.22
N TYR A 177 3.56 -12.40 4.29
CA TYR A 177 3.85 -11.86 5.60
C TYR A 177 4.03 -12.94 6.68
N TYR A 178 4.69 -12.57 7.76
CA TYR A 178 4.83 -13.43 8.92
C TYR A 178 3.52 -13.49 9.73
N ILE A 179 3.10 -14.68 10.15
CA ILE A 179 1.86 -14.90 10.91
C ILE A 179 2.04 -14.59 12.40
N THR A 180 3.18 -14.97 12.97
CA THR A 180 3.49 -14.77 14.39
C THR A 180 4.81 -14.02 14.55
N PRO A 181 4.88 -12.75 14.11
CA PRO A 181 6.16 -12.06 14.04
C PRO A 181 6.67 -11.54 15.37
N THR A 182 5.91 -11.65 16.47
CA THR A 182 6.18 -10.92 17.71
C THR A 182 6.57 -11.81 18.87
N GLU A 183 7.62 -11.45 19.61
CA GLU A 183 8.12 -12.19 20.78
C GLU A 183 7.24 -12.04 22.02
N TYR A 184 6.62 -10.88 22.16
CA TYR A 184 5.96 -10.48 23.40
C TYR A 184 4.71 -11.27 23.74
N THR A 185 4.06 -11.83 22.75
CA THR A 185 2.85 -12.65 22.91
C THR A 185 3.07 -13.94 23.69
N SER A 186 4.33 -14.35 23.98
CA SER A 186 4.60 -15.50 24.84
C SER A 186 4.11 -15.31 26.28
N LYS A 187 3.93 -14.06 26.75
CA LYS A 187 3.44 -13.72 28.10
C LYS A 187 1.92 -13.48 28.15
N ILE A 188 1.26 -13.36 27.00
CA ILE A 188 -0.19 -13.18 26.91
C ILE A 188 -0.81 -14.55 26.61
N PRO A 189 -1.72 -15.08 27.43
CA PRO A 189 -2.37 -16.35 27.13
C PRO A 189 -3.03 -16.29 25.76
N GLN A 190 -2.69 -17.22 24.87
CA GLN A 190 -3.41 -17.42 23.62
C GLN A 190 -4.87 -17.68 23.96
N THR A 191 -5.74 -16.74 23.65
CA THR A 191 -7.18 -17.03 23.67
C THR A 191 -7.46 -17.76 22.35
N ASP A 192 -7.98 -18.97 22.50
CA ASP A 192 -8.35 -19.90 21.43
C ASP A 192 -9.48 -19.31 20.56
N THR A 193 -9.15 -18.36 19.72
CA THR A 193 -10.07 -17.67 18.81
C THR A 193 -9.63 -17.86 17.37
N GLY A 194 -9.99 -19.01 16.83
CA GLY A 194 -9.86 -19.44 15.43
C GLY A 194 -9.28 -18.47 14.39
N GLY A 195 -8.15 -18.82 13.86
CA GLY A 195 -7.49 -18.47 12.61
C GLY A 195 -7.38 -16.97 12.25
N PHE A 196 -8.45 -16.36 11.87
CA PHE A 196 -8.46 -15.00 11.31
C PHE A 196 -8.30 -13.87 12.33
N ARG A 197 -8.54 -14.11 13.61
CA ARG A 197 -8.43 -13.10 14.67
C ARG A 197 -7.03 -12.99 15.26
N HIS A 198 -6.23 -14.03 15.22
CA HIS A 198 -4.85 -14.00 15.73
C HIS A 198 -3.95 -13.10 14.87
N GLU A 199 -4.12 -13.09 13.55
CA GLU A 199 -3.33 -12.28 12.62
C GLU A 199 -3.45 -10.77 12.89
N PHE A 200 -4.56 -10.32 13.46
CA PHE A 200 -4.84 -8.90 13.73
C PHE A 200 -4.64 -8.45 15.17
N LEU A 201 -4.46 -9.36 16.12
CA LEU A 201 -4.38 -9.04 17.55
C LEU A 201 -2.96 -9.12 18.13
N GLU A 202 -2.01 -9.72 17.41
CA GLU A 202 -0.63 -9.94 17.88
C GLU A 202 0.32 -8.77 17.56
N LEU A 203 -0.17 -7.55 17.46
CA LEU A 203 0.62 -6.38 17.15
C LEU A 203 1.27 -5.71 18.36
N GLU A 204 1.19 -6.33 19.52
CA GLU A 204 1.69 -5.78 20.78
C GLU A 204 3.04 -6.38 21.19
N GLY A 205 3.81 -6.94 20.28
CA GLY A 205 5.09 -7.55 20.62
C GLY A 205 6.25 -7.05 19.74
N VAL A 206 7.45 -7.49 20.06
CA VAL A 206 8.66 -7.13 19.31
C VAL A 206 8.82 -8.03 18.12
N TYR A 207 8.89 -7.45 16.93
CA TYR A 207 9.09 -8.21 15.70
C TYR A 207 10.42 -8.93 15.69
N ALA A 208 10.39 -10.22 15.40
CA ALA A 208 11.55 -11.07 15.42
C ALA A 208 11.48 -12.19 14.38
N ASP A 209 12.61 -12.44 13.79
CA ASP A 209 13.04 -13.72 13.29
C ASP A 209 14.53 -13.83 13.64
N LEU A 210 14.85 -14.60 14.66
CA LEU A 210 16.22 -14.79 15.13
C LEU A 210 16.78 -16.15 14.71
N SER A 211 16.08 -16.84 13.81
CA SER A 211 16.49 -18.16 13.30
C SER A 211 17.89 -18.12 12.67
N PRO A 212 18.58 -19.26 12.67
CA PRO A 212 19.83 -19.41 11.92
C PRO A 212 19.67 -19.03 10.44
N ALA A 213 18.50 -19.30 9.84
CA ALA A 213 18.18 -18.90 8.47
C ALA A 213 18.18 -17.39 8.28
N PHE A 214 17.50 -16.66 9.15
CA PHE A 214 17.49 -15.19 9.09
C PHE A 214 18.88 -14.60 9.38
N ARG A 215 19.65 -15.14 10.33
CA ARG A 215 21.02 -14.67 10.62
C ARG A 215 21.92 -14.74 9.38
N LYS A 216 21.80 -15.79 8.56
CA LYS A 216 22.50 -15.90 7.27
C LYS A 216 22.06 -14.82 6.28
N SER A 217 20.76 -14.53 6.20
CA SER A 217 20.22 -13.47 5.38
C SER A 217 20.72 -12.11 5.85
N PHE A 218 20.73 -11.86 7.16
CA PHE A 218 21.25 -10.64 7.77
C PHE A 218 22.75 -10.44 7.52
N SER A 219 23.56 -11.49 7.68
CA SER A 219 24.98 -11.49 7.31
C SER A 219 25.15 -11.11 5.82
N SER A 220 24.36 -11.66 4.94
CA SER A 220 24.42 -11.37 3.50
C SER A 220 24.05 -9.89 3.21
N TYR A 221 23.03 -9.35 3.90
CA TYR A 221 22.68 -7.94 3.82
C TYR A 221 23.82 -7.05 4.28
N LEU A 222 24.38 -7.30 5.47
CA LEU A 222 25.49 -6.51 6.03
C LEU A 222 26.72 -6.55 5.11
N ARG A 223 27.02 -7.69 4.51
CA ARG A 223 28.10 -7.82 3.56
C ARG A 223 27.91 -6.98 2.30
N ARG A 224 26.68 -6.88 1.81
CA ARG A 224 26.36 -5.99 0.67
C ARG A 224 26.50 -4.51 1.03
N VAL A 225 26.07 -4.14 2.24
CA VAL A 225 26.03 -2.74 2.67
C VAL A 225 27.42 -2.26 3.07
N TYR A 226 28.17 -3.03 3.88
CA TYR A 226 29.42 -2.60 4.50
C TYR A 226 30.66 -3.20 3.85
N GLY A 227 30.58 -4.38 3.28
CA GLY A 227 31.70 -5.09 2.64
C GLY A 227 32.71 -5.68 3.61
N THR A 228 33.10 -4.95 4.68
CA THR A 228 34.09 -5.36 5.68
C THR A 228 33.61 -5.18 7.11
N ASN A 229 34.21 -5.94 8.04
CA ASN A 229 33.94 -5.78 9.48
C ASN A 229 34.36 -4.40 10.02
N GLU A 230 35.41 -3.81 9.46
CA GLU A 230 35.86 -2.47 9.86
C GLU A 230 34.80 -1.42 9.56
N ALA A 231 34.22 -1.42 8.36
CA ALA A 231 33.16 -0.51 7.98
C ALA A 231 31.87 -0.73 8.81
N LEU A 232 31.54 -2.00 9.12
CA LEU A 232 30.43 -2.33 9.99
C LEU A 232 30.62 -1.79 11.41
N ARG A 233 31.82 -2.01 11.99
CA ARG A 233 32.19 -1.53 13.33
C ARG A 233 32.14 -0.02 13.45
N GLU A 234 32.61 0.67 12.43
CA GLU A 234 32.54 2.13 12.36
C GLU A 234 31.07 2.60 12.31
N ALA A 235 30.27 2.00 11.46
CA ALA A 235 28.86 2.36 11.28
C ALA A 235 27.99 2.08 12.52
N TRP A 236 28.25 0.98 13.23
CA TRP A 236 27.51 0.61 14.43
C TRP A 236 28.10 1.20 15.73
N GLY A 237 29.33 1.73 15.66
CA GLY A 237 30.07 2.15 16.87
C GLY A 237 30.39 0.97 17.81
N ASP A 238 30.33 -0.27 17.30
CA ASP A 238 30.59 -1.50 18.06
C ASP A 238 31.86 -2.19 17.56
N PRO A 239 32.97 -2.19 18.35
CA PRO A 239 34.23 -2.80 17.95
C PRO A 239 34.17 -4.32 17.79
N GLU A 240 33.17 -4.97 18.34
CA GLU A 240 32.96 -6.43 18.29
C GLU A 240 31.99 -6.84 17.15
N ALA A 241 31.44 -5.89 16.41
CA ALA A 241 30.51 -6.20 15.31
C ALA A 241 31.21 -7.08 14.26
N ASP A 242 30.49 -8.12 13.81
CA ASP A 242 31.01 -9.12 12.88
C ASP A 242 29.93 -9.49 11.83
N ILE A 243 30.24 -9.28 10.56
CA ILE A 243 29.35 -9.59 9.44
C ILE A 243 28.99 -11.07 9.39
N ASP A 244 29.94 -11.96 9.71
CA ASP A 244 29.71 -13.41 9.61
C ASP A 244 28.89 -13.98 10.78
N ASN A 245 28.88 -13.25 11.91
CA ASN A 245 28.09 -13.59 13.08
C ASN A 245 27.42 -12.34 13.66
N PRO A 246 26.47 -11.73 12.93
CA PRO A 246 25.92 -10.46 13.33
C PRO A 246 25.15 -10.56 14.64
N LYS A 247 25.43 -9.62 15.54
CA LYS A 247 24.67 -9.42 16.75
C LYS A 247 23.27 -8.93 16.37
N ILE A 248 22.25 -9.64 16.83
CA ILE A 248 20.88 -9.18 16.73
C ILE A 248 20.65 -8.14 17.86
N PRO A 249 20.08 -6.97 17.55
CA PRO A 249 19.69 -6.01 18.57
C PRO A 249 18.75 -6.68 19.59
N ASP A 250 18.91 -6.33 20.85
CA ASP A 250 18.08 -6.92 21.90
C ASP A 250 16.59 -6.55 21.73
N CYS A 251 15.74 -7.24 22.48
CA CYS A 251 14.29 -7.08 22.42
C CYS A 251 13.89 -5.62 22.74
N GLU A 252 14.57 -5.01 23.70
CA GLU A 252 14.29 -3.65 24.16
C GLU A 252 14.64 -2.62 23.07
N ALA A 253 15.77 -2.77 22.39
CA ALA A 253 16.17 -1.91 21.29
C ALA A 253 15.23 -2.05 20.08
N ARG A 254 14.83 -3.27 19.73
CA ARG A 254 13.88 -3.52 18.63
C ARG A 254 12.46 -3.02 18.92
N TYR A 255 12.12 -2.84 20.19
CA TYR A 255 10.82 -2.31 20.59
C TYR A 255 10.58 -0.86 20.17
N PHE A 256 11.60 -0.17 19.74
CA PHE A 256 11.54 1.18 19.16
C PHE A 256 10.36 1.34 18.17
N ILE A 257 10.10 0.33 17.35
CA ILE A 257 9.10 0.43 16.27
C ILE A 257 7.69 0.71 16.77
N HIS A 258 7.37 0.31 17.99
CA HIS A 258 6.05 0.52 18.57
C HIS A 258 5.84 1.93 19.13
N GLY A 259 6.90 2.77 19.13
CA GLY A 259 6.84 4.12 19.69
C GLY A 259 7.23 4.16 21.16
N VAL A 260 7.14 5.34 21.73
CA VAL A 260 7.74 5.68 23.03
C VAL A 260 6.86 5.42 24.25
N ASP A 261 5.61 5.03 24.07
CA ASP A 261 4.60 4.99 25.14
C ASP A 261 4.40 3.62 25.79
N TYR A 262 5.15 2.61 25.34
CA TYR A 262 4.92 1.25 25.78
C TYR A 262 5.88 0.84 26.90
N ASP A 263 5.32 0.26 27.96
CA ASP A 263 6.07 -0.50 28.95
C ASP A 263 6.19 -1.94 28.51
N ILE A 264 7.41 -2.36 28.18
CA ILE A 264 7.68 -3.71 27.69
C ILE A 264 7.27 -4.79 28.70
N ASP A 265 7.32 -4.46 29.99
CA ASP A 265 6.88 -5.33 31.07
C ASP A 265 5.38 -5.25 31.34
N HIS A 266 4.75 -4.17 30.88
CA HIS A 266 3.33 -3.89 31.08
C HIS A 266 2.72 -3.32 29.79
N PRO A 267 2.52 -4.14 28.75
CA PRO A 267 1.93 -3.67 27.49
C PRO A 267 0.56 -3.06 27.78
N PRO A 268 0.21 -1.96 27.08
CA PRO A 268 -1.06 -1.31 27.31
C PRO A 268 -2.20 -2.26 27.02
N LYS A 269 -3.05 -2.49 28.02
CA LYS A 269 -4.28 -3.28 27.88
C LYS A 269 -5.32 -2.60 26.99
N SER A 270 -5.10 -1.35 26.67
CA SER A 270 -5.90 -0.51 25.79
C SER A 270 -5.06 0.73 25.47
N THR A 271 -5.25 1.28 24.30
CA THR A 271 -4.70 2.55 23.77
C THR A 271 -3.88 3.41 24.74
N PRO A 272 -2.73 3.95 24.29
CA PRO A 272 -1.90 4.84 25.11
C PRO A 272 -2.72 5.93 25.77
N ASN A 273 -2.45 6.20 27.04
CA ASN A 273 -3.03 7.35 27.70
C ASN A 273 -2.32 8.60 27.16
N MET A 274 -2.97 9.29 26.25
CA MET A 274 -2.47 10.47 25.55
C MET A 274 -2.07 11.64 26.48
N ALA A 275 -2.37 11.55 27.77
CA ALA A 275 -2.05 12.59 28.74
C ALA A 275 -0.68 12.42 29.40
N ALA A 276 0.02 11.32 29.15
CA ALA A 276 1.34 11.07 29.70
C ALA A 276 2.40 11.29 28.62
N PRO A 277 3.43 12.12 28.88
CA PRO A 277 4.53 12.25 27.97
C PRO A 277 5.22 10.89 27.76
N PRO A 278 5.53 10.51 26.50
CA PRO A 278 6.32 9.33 26.23
C PRO A 278 7.68 9.51 26.90
N ALA A 279 8.08 8.56 27.73
CA ALA A 279 9.42 8.52 28.26
C ALA A 279 10.31 7.78 27.25
N PRO A 280 11.41 8.38 26.77
CA PRO A 280 12.42 7.62 26.06
C PRO A 280 12.87 6.49 26.99
N ARG A 281 12.69 5.26 26.56
CA ARG A 281 12.99 4.12 27.42
C ARG A 281 14.44 3.79 27.29
N ASN A 282 15.19 3.28 26.97
CA ASN A 282 16.54 2.80 26.91
C ASN A 282 17.50 3.63 26.04
N GLY A 283 17.16 4.85 25.67
CA GLY A 283 18.01 5.70 24.82
C GLY A 283 17.98 5.36 23.32
N THR A 284 17.07 4.47 22.88
CA THR A 284 16.94 4.08 21.47
C THR A 284 16.19 5.12 20.64
N HIS A 285 15.51 6.05 21.29
CA HIS A 285 14.61 7.00 20.67
C HIS A 285 15.07 8.45 20.78
N VAL A 286 14.78 9.21 19.72
CA VAL A 286 14.67 10.67 19.76
C VAL A 286 13.22 10.99 19.40
N GLY A 287 12.33 10.97 20.38
CA GLY A 287 10.89 11.01 20.16
C GLY A 287 10.39 9.81 19.36
N HIS A 288 9.69 10.06 18.26
CA HIS A 288 9.22 9.01 17.35
C HIS A 288 10.28 8.53 16.35
N PHE A 289 11.49 9.09 16.38
CA PHE A 289 12.59 8.69 15.52
C PHE A 289 13.55 7.77 16.23
N LEU A 290 14.16 6.86 15.49
CA LEU A 290 15.29 6.07 15.97
C LEU A 290 16.49 6.97 16.19
N ASP A 291 17.17 6.84 17.33
CA ASP A 291 18.50 7.42 17.53
C ASP A 291 19.51 6.65 16.66
N ILE A 292 19.48 6.95 15.39
CA ILE A 292 20.23 6.23 14.35
C ILE A 292 21.74 6.33 14.52
N LYS A 293 22.22 7.33 15.26
CA LYS A 293 23.65 7.51 15.57
C LYS A 293 24.17 6.40 16.48
N HIS A 294 23.36 5.94 17.42
CA HIS A 294 23.74 4.96 18.42
C HIS A 294 23.10 3.58 18.20
N HIS A 295 22.09 3.50 17.32
CA HIS A 295 21.29 2.29 17.07
C HIS A 295 21.14 1.98 15.58
N ARG A 296 22.24 2.11 14.83
CA ARG A 296 22.30 1.74 13.42
C ARG A 296 22.01 0.26 13.20
N ASP A 297 22.39 -0.59 14.15
CA ASP A 297 22.13 -2.03 14.16
C ASP A 297 20.63 -2.35 14.13
N VAL A 298 19.78 -1.57 14.81
CA VAL A 298 18.31 -1.71 14.81
C VAL A 298 17.76 -1.39 13.41
N PHE A 299 18.22 -0.31 12.79
CA PHE A 299 17.84 0.02 11.42
C PHE A 299 18.21 -1.10 10.45
N ASP A 300 19.46 -1.59 10.51
CA ASP A 300 19.93 -2.65 9.62
C ASP A 300 19.20 -3.96 9.84
N PHE A 301 18.85 -4.29 11.10
CA PHE A 301 18.04 -5.46 11.41
C PHE A 301 16.66 -5.41 10.71
N PHE A 302 15.93 -4.32 10.88
CA PHE A 302 14.61 -4.20 10.25
C PHE A 302 14.70 -4.13 8.72
N ARG A 303 15.71 -3.43 8.18
CA ARG A 303 15.95 -3.43 6.73
C ARG A 303 16.21 -4.83 6.21
N ALA A 304 17.09 -5.59 6.84
CA ALA A 304 17.40 -6.96 6.45
C ALA A 304 16.18 -7.88 6.56
N TRP A 305 15.37 -7.69 7.59
CA TRP A 305 14.17 -8.51 7.82
C TRP A 305 13.15 -8.33 6.69
N HIS A 306 12.87 -7.10 6.30
CA HIS A 306 11.95 -6.81 5.20
C HIS A 306 12.54 -7.19 3.83
N ILE A 307 13.82 -6.91 3.59
CA ILE A 307 14.52 -7.30 2.36
C ILE A 307 14.54 -8.82 2.18
N GLY A 308 14.67 -9.59 3.26
CA GLY A 308 14.61 -11.05 3.21
C GLY A 308 13.31 -11.59 2.59
N VAL A 309 12.18 -10.92 2.83
CA VAL A 309 10.90 -11.27 2.18
C VAL A 309 10.93 -10.92 0.69
N ALA A 310 11.42 -9.72 0.34
CA ALA A 310 11.53 -9.27 -1.05
C ALA A 310 12.45 -10.20 -1.87
N GLU A 311 13.57 -10.62 -1.32
CA GLU A 311 14.49 -11.56 -1.95
C GLU A 311 13.85 -12.93 -2.24
N SER A 312 12.91 -13.37 -1.39
CA SER A 312 12.14 -14.60 -1.65
C SER A 312 11.21 -14.43 -2.84
N VAL A 313 10.52 -13.29 -2.94
CA VAL A 313 9.69 -12.98 -4.11
C VAL A 313 10.53 -12.96 -5.39
N ILE A 314 11.70 -12.33 -5.37
CA ILE A 314 12.63 -12.29 -6.51
C ILE A 314 13.13 -13.68 -6.86
N TYR A 315 13.48 -14.49 -5.86
CA TYR A 315 13.94 -15.87 -6.07
C TYR A 315 12.90 -16.70 -6.83
N PHE A 316 11.66 -16.72 -6.37
CA PHE A 316 10.60 -17.48 -7.02
C PHE A 316 10.22 -16.92 -8.39
N GLY A 317 10.30 -15.59 -8.55
CA GLY A 317 10.18 -14.94 -9.84
C GLY A 317 11.21 -15.47 -10.86
N ARG A 318 12.45 -15.65 -10.44
CA ARG A 318 13.51 -16.26 -11.30
C ARG A 318 13.18 -17.70 -11.67
N VAL A 319 12.71 -18.51 -10.71
CA VAL A 319 12.28 -19.89 -10.99
C VAL A 319 11.19 -19.93 -12.07
N VAL A 320 10.20 -19.02 -11.99
CA VAL A 320 9.15 -18.92 -13.01
C VAL A 320 9.75 -18.54 -14.37
N LYS A 321 10.59 -17.50 -14.41
CA LYS A 321 11.20 -17.01 -15.67
C LYS A 321 12.17 -18.00 -16.31
N GLU A 322 12.84 -18.83 -15.51
CA GLU A 322 13.67 -19.91 -16.03
C GLU A 322 12.85 -21.00 -16.75
N LYS A 323 11.64 -21.28 -16.26
CA LYS A 323 10.73 -22.28 -16.81
C LYS A 323 9.81 -21.77 -17.92
N SER A 324 9.39 -20.54 -17.80
CA SER A 324 8.39 -19.93 -18.69
C SER A 324 8.70 -18.45 -18.91
N PRO A 325 9.80 -18.10 -19.61
CA PRO A 325 10.30 -16.73 -19.72
C PRO A 325 9.32 -15.77 -20.38
N GLU A 326 8.43 -16.29 -21.21
CA GLU A 326 7.47 -15.51 -22.01
C GLU A 326 6.11 -15.30 -21.29
N LEU A 327 5.92 -15.92 -20.10
CA LEU A 327 4.67 -15.82 -19.37
C LEU A 327 4.77 -14.80 -18.24
N LEU A 328 3.62 -14.23 -17.88
CA LEU A 328 3.51 -13.26 -16.79
C LEU A 328 3.90 -13.90 -15.46
N THR A 329 4.61 -13.14 -14.63
CA THR A 329 5.08 -13.57 -13.32
C THR A 329 4.64 -12.58 -12.27
N GLY A 330 3.97 -13.05 -11.23
CA GLY A 330 3.49 -12.16 -10.17
C GLY A 330 3.36 -12.78 -8.81
N ALA A 331 3.19 -11.91 -7.82
CA ALA A 331 2.99 -12.26 -6.42
C ALA A 331 2.09 -11.23 -5.72
N PHE A 332 1.48 -11.63 -4.60
CA PHE A 332 1.06 -10.64 -3.62
C PHE A 332 2.31 -9.95 -3.06
N TYR A 333 2.30 -8.65 -3.03
CA TYR A 333 3.27 -7.84 -2.29
C TYR A 333 2.78 -6.41 -2.23
N GLY A 334 2.88 -5.80 -1.06
CA GLY A 334 2.64 -4.40 -1.10
C GLY A 334 1.49 -3.90 -0.29
N SER A 335 1.47 -4.31 0.93
CA SER A 335 0.68 -3.59 1.92
C SER A 335 1.41 -2.34 2.41
N ALA A 336 2.16 -1.65 1.53
CA ALA A 336 2.91 -0.46 1.92
C ALA A 336 2.01 0.51 2.68
N GLY A 337 2.39 0.84 3.91
CA GLY A 337 1.66 1.74 4.77
C GLY A 337 0.31 1.22 5.26
N SER A 338 0.15 -0.04 5.61
CA SER A 338 -0.94 -0.48 6.48
C SER A 338 -0.40 -0.73 7.91
N ASN A 339 -1.24 -0.59 8.93
CA ASN A 339 -0.87 -0.92 10.33
C ASN A 339 -0.31 -2.34 10.48
N LEU A 340 -0.56 -3.18 9.49
CA LEU A 340 -0.08 -4.55 9.40
C LEU A 340 1.26 -4.65 8.66
N THR A 341 1.71 -3.56 8.03
CA THR A 341 2.84 -3.59 7.08
C THR A 341 4.15 -3.89 7.78
N PHE A 342 4.38 -3.24 8.91
CA PHE A 342 5.62 -3.46 9.66
C PHE A 342 5.66 -4.88 10.24
N SER A 343 4.58 -5.32 10.86
CA SER A 343 4.43 -6.67 11.39
C SER A 343 4.45 -7.74 10.30
N MET A 344 4.09 -7.39 9.08
CA MET A 344 3.99 -8.32 7.96
C MET A 344 5.29 -8.50 7.18
N GLY A 345 6.28 -7.62 7.32
CA GLY A 345 7.54 -7.74 6.59
C GLY A 345 7.47 -7.39 5.10
N GLN A 346 6.45 -6.66 4.64
CA GLN A 346 6.19 -6.39 3.22
C GLN A 346 6.48 -4.96 2.76
N ILE A 347 7.27 -4.19 3.48
CA ILE A 347 7.55 -2.79 3.12
C ILE A 347 8.96 -2.56 2.60
N GLY A 348 9.81 -3.54 2.70
CA GLY A 348 11.19 -3.39 2.30
C GLY A 348 11.41 -3.76 0.85
N ASP A 349 12.17 -2.93 0.14
CA ASP A 349 12.73 -3.24 -1.16
C ASP A 349 11.70 -3.52 -2.27
N VAL A 350 10.57 -2.82 -2.26
CA VAL A 350 9.59 -2.87 -3.37
C VAL A 350 10.29 -2.44 -4.67
N THR A 351 11.08 -1.37 -4.61
CA THR A 351 11.88 -0.92 -5.76
C THR A 351 12.87 -1.99 -6.22
N GLY A 352 13.52 -2.72 -5.31
CA GLY A 352 14.39 -3.86 -5.64
C GLY A 352 13.65 -5.01 -6.33
N ILE A 353 12.42 -5.32 -5.91
CA ILE A 353 11.56 -6.28 -6.60
C ILE A 353 11.26 -5.80 -8.03
N LEU A 354 10.85 -4.55 -8.19
CA LEU A 354 10.52 -3.96 -9.47
C LEU A 354 11.73 -3.92 -10.41
N ASP A 355 12.90 -3.52 -9.90
CA ASP A 355 14.16 -3.43 -10.65
C ASP A 355 14.76 -4.81 -10.99
N SER A 356 14.31 -5.88 -10.34
CA SER A 356 14.78 -7.24 -10.60
C SER A 356 14.48 -7.73 -12.02
N GLY A 357 13.45 -7.18 -12.68
CA GLY A 357 13.01 -7.53 -14.02
C GLY A 357 12.41 -8.93 -14.15
N VAL A 358 12.17 -9.65 -13.04
CA VAL A 358 11.59 -11.00 -13.04
C VAL A 358 10.12 -11.03 -12.60
N ILE A 359 9.60 -9.89 -12.17
CA ILE A 359 8.22 -9.72 -11.73
C ILE A 359 7.50 -8.78 -12.69
N ASP A 360 6.44 -9.27 -13.32
CA ASP A 360 5.61 -8.49 -14.24
C ASP A 360 4.47 -7.78 -13.49
N PHE A 361 3.99 -8.34 -12.39
CA PHE A 361 2.96 -7.69 -11.57
C PHE A 361 3.05 -8.04 -10.09
N LEU A 362 2.71 -7.06 -9.26
CA LEU A 362 2.43 -7.27 -7.85
C LEU A 362 0.95 -6.98 -7.58
N ALA A 363 0.40 -7.65 -6.58
CA ALA A 363 -1.01 -7.50 -6.24
C ALA A 363 -1.21 -7.26 -4.74
N SER A 364 -2.30 -6.60 -4.39
CA SER A 364 -2.74 -6.41 -3.01
C SER A 364 -4.21 -6.06 -2.98
N PRO A 365 -4.96 -6.42 -1.92
CA PRO A 365 -6.28 -5.85 -1.70
C PRO A 365 -6.17 -4.33 -1.49
N GLY A 366 -7.22 -3.62 -1.86
CA GLY A 366 -7.39 -2.22 -1.48
C GLY A 366 -7.52 -2.07 0.04
N VAL A 367 -7.43 -0.85 0.53
CA VAL A 367 -7.61 -0.54 1.96
C VAL A 367 -9.04 -0.87 2.39
N TYR A 368 -9.19 -1.49 3.57
CA TYR A 368 -10.51 -1.91 4.07
C TYR A 368 -11.29 -0.80 4.78
N GLU A 369 -10.61 0.21 5.29
CA GLU A 369 -11.19 1.37 5.92
C GLU A 369 -11.85 2.29 4.88
N ASN A 370 -12.89 3.00 5.27
CA ASN A 370 -13.56 4.06 4.50
C ASN A 370 -14.14 3.65 3.13
N ARG A 371 -14.20 2.36 2.78
CA ARG A 371 -14.70 1.91 1.46
C ARG A 371 -16.21 1.66 1.39
N ASN A 372 -16.98 2.15 2.35
CA ASN A 372 -18.44 2.18 2.32
C ASN A 372 -18.98 3.14 1.24
N LEU A 373 -20.29 3.14 1.01
CA LEU A 373 -20.94 4.12 0.13
C LEU A 373 -20.70 5.55 0.63
N GLY A 374 -20.22 6.41 -0.27
CA GLY A 374 -19.80 7.77 0.03
C GLY A 374 -18.36 7.91 0.52
N GLY A 375 -17.63 6.80 0.69
CA GLY A 375 -16.19 6.77 0.93
C GLY A 375 -15.41 6.33 -0.30
N PHE A 376 -14.14 5.95 -0.12
CA PHE A 376 -13.27 5.45 -1.19
C PHE A 376 -12.37 4.31 -0.70
N THR A 377 -11.74 3.61 -1.63
CA THR A 377 -10.79 2.54 -1.36
C THR A 377 -9.37 3.04 -1.64
N GLY A 378 -8.60 3.31 -0.60
CA GLY A 378 -7.21 3.78 -0.75
C GLY A 378 -6.31 2.73 -1.39
N GLN A 379 -5.31 3.17 -2.17
CA GLN A 379 -4.30 2.30 -2.77
C GLN A 379 -3.19 2.00 -1.77
N ARG A 380 -2.78 0.73 -1.71
CA ARG A 380 -1.71 0.31 -0.79
C ARG A 380 -0.32 0.46 -1.38
N GLN A 381 -0.18 0.82 -2.66
CA GLN A 381 1.09 0.91 -3.35
C GLN A 381 1.34 2.27 -4.01
N VAL A 382 2.60 2.51 -4.34
CA VAL A 382 3.12 3.68 -5.03
C VAL A 382 3.11 3.37 -6.54
N THR A 383 1.90 3.39 -7.11
CA THR A 383 1.56 2.75 -8.39
C THR A 383 2.26 3.32 -9.62
N ASP A 384 2.62 4.61 -9.62
CA ASP A 384 3.29 5.22 -10.76
C ASP A 384 4.77 4.80 -10.86
N SER A 385 5.40 4.44 -9.73
CA SER A 385 6.73 3.81 -9.72
C SER A 385 6.76 2.44 -10.38
N PHE A 386 5.66 1.71 -10.36
CA PHE A 386 5.51 0.44 -11.08
C PHE A 386 5.52 0.65 -12.60
N ALA A 387 4.76 1.63 -13.07
CA ALA A 387 4.65 1.91 -14.48
C ALA A 387 5.99 2.31 -15.12
N LEU A 388 6.86 3.02 -14.39
CA LEU A 388 8.21 3.35 -14.83
C LEU A 388 9.07 2.11 -15.15
N ARG A 389 8.80 1.00 -14.47
CA ARG A 389 9.52 -0.28 -14.63
C ARG A 389 8.80 -1.27 -15.54
N ASN A 390 7.79 -0.80 -16.26
CA ASN A 390 6.89 -1.65 -17.05
C ASN A 390 6.34 -2.83 -16.24
N THR A 391 6.01 -2.59 -14.97
CA THR A 391 5.39 -3.55 -14.05
C THR A 391 3.97 -3.08 -13.75
N MET A 392 3.02 -3.99 -13.59
CA MET A 392 1.65 -3.67 -13.20
C MET A 392 1.44 -3.79 -11.70
N PHE A 393 0.57 -2.94 -11.18
CA PHE A 393 -0.10 -3.18 -9.91
C PHE A 393 -1.53 -3.66 -10.16
N ILE A 394 -1.88 -4.82 -9.58
CA ILE A 394 -3.21 -5.40 -9.68
C ILE A 394 -3.92 -5.22 -8.34
N VAL A 395 -5.04 -4.53 -8.36
CA VAL A 395 -5.89 -4.40 -7.18
C VAL A 395 -6.77 -5.65 -7.04
N GLU A 396 -6.69 -6.30 -5.90
CA GLU A 396 -7.72 -7.25 -5.51
C GLU A 396 -8.97 -6.47 -5.08
N GLU A 397 -9.97 -6.42 -5.94
CA GLU A 397 -11.23 -5.77 -5.64
C GLU A 397 -12.11 -6.69 -4.78
N ASP A 398 -11.80 -6.74 -3.50
CA ASP A 398 -12.62 -7.39 -2.49
C ASP A 398 -13.87 -6.54 -2.18
N ALA A 399 -14.51 -6.05 -3.23
CA ALA A 399 -15.69 -5.20 -3.17
C ALA A 399 -16.90 -6.02 -2.73
N ARG A 400 -17.48 -5.68 -1.59
CA ARG A 400 -18.67 -6.34 -1.05
C ARG A 400 -19.92 -5.96 -1.85
N THR A 401 -20.95 -6.79 -1.77
CA THR A 401 -22.26 -6.55 -2.41
C THR A 401 -23.40 -6.81 -1.43
N HIS A 402 -24.62 -6.53 -1.85
CA HIS A 402 -25.83 -6.85 -1.09
C HIS A 402 -26.03 -8.35 -0.86
N MET A 403 -25.27 -9.21 -1.54
CA MET A 403 -25.29 -10.68 -1.37
C MET A 403 -24.54 -11.16 -0.13
N GLU A 404 -23.77 -10.27 0.52
CA GLU A 404 -23.03 -10.58 1.73
C GLU A 404 -23.94 -10.77 2.96
N ASN A 405 -23.33 -11.28 4.05
CA ASN A 405 -24.02 -11.40 5.32
C ASN A 405 -24.42 -10.02 5.90
N ALA A 406 -25.29 -10.02 6.91
CA ALA A 406 -25.86 -8.79 7.47
C ALA A 406 -24.80 -7.87 8.09
N PHE A 407 -23.68 -8.42 8.58
CA PHE A 407 -22.59 -7.62 9.13
C PHE A 407 -21.92 -6.76 8.06
N TYR A 408 -21.45 -7.36 6.97
CA TYR A 408 -20.84 -6.62 5.87
C TYR A 408 -21.81 -5.67 5.19
N ARG A 409 -23.06 -6.06 4.97
CA ARG A 409 -24.08 -5.18 4.39
C ARG A 409 -24.27 -3.90 5.20
N ARG A 410 -24.32 -3.99 6.53
CA ARG A 410 -24.44 -2.82 7.40
C ARG A 410 -23.17 -1.96 7.38
N SER A 411 -21.99 -2.60 7.44
CA SER A 411 -20.72 -1.89 7.49
C SER A 411 -20.44 -1.08 6.22
N PHE A 412 -20.87 -1.60 5.05
CA PHE A 412 -20.62 -0.94 3.77
C PHE A 412 -21.82 -0.16 3.22
N GLY A 413 -22.98 -0.21 3.89
CA GLY A 413 -24.21 0.45 3.43
C GLY A 413 -24.84 -0.23 2.21
N LEU A 414 -24.72 -1.56 2.06
CA LEU A 414 -25.10 -2.32 0.88
C LEU A 414 -26.41 -3.11 1.14
N PHE A 415 -27.54 -2.45 1.00
CA PHE A 415 -28.85 -3.05 1.30
C PHE A 415 -29.62 -3.49 0.06
N SER A 416 -29.22 -3.01 -1.11
CA SER A 416 -29.87 -3.30 -2.38
C SER A 416 -28.85 -3.61 -3.48
N VAL A 417 -29.32 -4.09 -4.62
CA VAL A 417 -28.49 -4.25 -5.82
C VAL A 417 -27.98 -2.90 -6.31
N GLU A 418 -28.81 -1.85 -6.23
CA GLU A 418 -28.44 -0.48 -6.63
C GLU A 418 -27.24 0.04 -5.82
N ASP A 419 -27.23 -0.21 -4.49
CA ASP A 419 -26.08 0.15 -3.64
C ASP A 419 -24.81 -0.57 -4.10
N SER A 420 -24.93 -1.84 -4.45
CA SER A 420 -23.80 -2.63 -4.96
C SER A 420 -23.31 -2.09 -6.30
N LEU A 421 -24.22 -1.74 -7.22
CA LEU A 421 -23.84 -1.18 -8.53
C LEU A 421 -23.11 0.16 -8.37
N LYS A 422 -23.55 1.03 -7.45
CA LYS A 422 -22.87 2.30 -7.14
C LYS A 422 -21.43 2.07 -6.70
N LEU A 423 -21.21 1.14 -5.77
CA LEU A 423 -19.87 0.80 -5.28
C LEU A 423 -19.00 0.21 -6.38
N LEU A 424 -19.49 -0.76 -7.13
CA LEU A 424 -18.75 -1.39 -8.23
C LEU A 424 -18.41 -0.40 -9.36
N LYS A 425 -19.26 0.59 -9.63
CA LYS A 425 -18.96 1.69 -10.56
C LYS A 425 -17.82 2.56 -10.05
N ARG A 426 -17.77 2.87 -8.74
CA ARG A 426 -16.68 3.65 -8.14
C ARG A 426 -15.33 2.96 -8.30
N GLU A 427 -15.23 1.68 -7.93
CA GLU A 427 -13.98 0.93 -8.05
C GLU A 427 -13.51 0.83 -9.50
N PHE A 428 -14.43 0.53 -10.40
CA PHE A 428 -14.11 0.49 -11.82
C PHE A 428 -13.66 1.85 -12.38
N GLY A 429 -14.36 2.93 -12.05
CA GLY A 429 -14.02 4.27 -12.49
C GLY A 429 -12.64 4.73 -11.99
N ARG A 430 -12.29 4.38 -10.74
CA ARG A 430 -10.92 4.58 -10.23
C ARG A 430 -9.91 3.81 -11.09
N ASN A 431 -10.15 2.53 -11.34
CA ASN A 431 -9.21 1.69 -12.09
C ASN A 431 -8.95 2.23 -13.50
N VAL A 432 -9.97 2.76 -14.17
CA VAL A 432 -9.81 3.40 -15.48
C VAL A 432 -9.04 4.72 -15.37
N CYS A 433 -9.40 5.59 -14.43
CA CYS A 433 -8.77 6.91 -14.30
C CYS A 433 -7.31 6.83 -13.82
N GLU A 434 -6.97 5.86 -12.98
CA GLU A 434 -5.60 5.67 -12.45
C GLU A 434 -4.77 4.62 -13.21
N ASN A 435 -5.30 4.05 -14.30
CA ASN A 435 -4.67 2.98 -15.09
C ASN A 435 -4.34 1.70 -14.32
N LEU A 436 -5.14 1.36 -13.32
CA LEU A 436 -4.95 0.17 -12.51
C LEU A 436 -5.51 -1.08 -13.20
N GLN A 437 -4.88 -2.21 -12.93
CA GLN A 437 -5.45 -3.52 -13.21
C GLN A 437 -6.23 -4.00 -12.01
N ALA A 438 -7.22 -4.85 -12.18
CA ALA A 438 -8.00 -5.39 -11.08
C ALA A 438 -8.54 -6.79 -11.35
N TRP A 439 -8.70 -7.56 -10.30
CA TRP A 439 -9.61 -8.71 -10.34
C TRP A 439 -10.73 -8.55 -9.35
N TRP A 440 -11.94 -8.91 -9.76
CA TRP A 440 -13.07 -9.05 -8.86
C TRP A 440 -12.88 -10.29 -8.01
N PHE A 441 -12.79 -10.12 -6.70
CA PHE A 441 -12.56 -11.21 -5.76
C PHE A 441 -13.86 -11.68 -5.13
N ASP A 442 -14.35 -12.87 -5.53
CA ASP A 442 -15.50 -13.51 -4.91
C ASP A 442 -15.05 -14.54 -3.87
N GLN A 443 -15.05 -14.12 -2.62
CA GLN A 443 -14.65 -14.92 -1.46
C GLN A 443 -15.72 -15.92 -1.00
N LEU A 444 -16.97 -15.80 -1.50
CA LEU A 444 -18.04 -16.71 -1.14
C LEU A 444 -17.85 -18.05 -1.86
N LEU A 445 -17.75 -19.13 -1.10
CA LEU A 445 -17.49 -20.48 -1.64
C LEU A 445 -18.50 -20.87 -2.72
N GLY A 446 -18.00 -21.25 -3.90
CA GLY A 446 -18.77 -21.55 -5.09
C GLY A 446 -19.17 -20.34 -5.93
N GLY A 447 -18.77 -19.12 -5.51
CA GLY A 447 -19.03 -17.88 -6.22
C GLY A 447 -20.49 -17.41 -6.11
N LYS A 448 -20.73 -16.39 -5.29
CA LYS A 448 -22.09 -15.85 -5.06
C LYS A 448 -22.13 -14.34 -4.93
N ARG A 449 -20.99 -13.69 -4.65
CA ARG A 449 -20.91 -12.26 -4.35
C ARG A 449 -21.44 -11.40 -5.50
N TYR A 450 -21.13 -11.78 -6.73
CA TYR A 450 -21.52 -11.05 -7.94
C TYR A 450 -22.62 -11.77 -8.74
N LYS A 451 -23.23 -12.82 -8.19
CA LYS A 451 -24.24 -13.64 -8.87
C LYS A 451 -25.59 -12.93 -8.93
N HIS A 452 -25.68 -11.87 -9.77
CA HIS A 452 -26.92 -11.12 -9.99
C HIS A 452 -26.99 -10.59 -11.43
N PRO A 453 -28.15 -10.69 -12.15
CA PRO A 453 -28.26 -10.24 -13.53
C PRO A 453 -27.84 -8.78 -13.78
N GLU A 454 -28.18 -7.86 -12.89
CA GLU A 454 -27.79 -6.45 -13.03
C GLU A 454 -26.27 -6.22 -12.83
N ILE A 455 -25.60 -7.05 -12.02
CA ILE A 455 -24.14 -7.01 -11.89
C ILE A 455 -23.49 -7.52 -13.17
N TYR A 456 -23.99 -8.60 -13.78
CA TYR A 456 -23.47 -9.09 -15.06
C TYR A 456 -23.62 -8.05 -16.18
N LYS A 457 -24.75 -7.34 -16.24
CA LYS A 457 -24.95 -6.24 -17.19
C LYS A 457 -23.94 -5.10 -16.92
N LEU A 458 -23.74 -4.74 -15.65
CA LEU A 458 -22.76 -3.74 -15.29
C LEU A 458 -21.36 -4.16 -15.73
N PHE A 459 -20.94 -5.39 -15.44
CA PHE A 459 -19.63 -5.89 -15.84
C PHE A 459 -19.47 -5.90 -17.38
N ALA A 460 -20.51 -6.28 -18.12
CA ALA A 460 -20.48 -6.21 -19.58
C ALA A 460 -20.24 -4.77 -20.06
N ARG A 461 -20.96 -3.79 -19.50
CA ARG A 461 -20.78 -2.37 -19.85
C ARG A 461 -19.38 -1.86 -19.46
N GLN A 462 -18.88 -2.26 -18.29
CA GLN A 462 -17.54 -1.91 -17.85
C GLN A 462 -16.45 -2.49 -18.75
N GLN A 463 -16.61 -3.71 -19.28
CA GLN A 463 -15.70 -4.27 -20.26
C GLN A 463 -15.66 -3.49 -21.57
N GLU A 464 -16.80 -2.98 -22.04
CA GLU A 464 -16.86 -2.10 -23.22
C GLU A 464 -16.10 -0.80 -22.96
N ILE A 465 -16.39 -0.12 -21.85
CA ILE A 465 -15.72 1.12 -21.45
C ILE A 465 -14.19 0.90 -21.31
N ALA A 466 -13.79 -0.20 -20.64
CA ALA A 466 -12.39 -0.53 -20.48
C ALA A 466 -11.67 -0.76 -21.81
N LYS A 467 -12.32 -1.42 -22.77
CA LYS A 467 -11.82 -1.61 -24.11
C LYS A 467 -11.61 -0.26 -24.84
N GLU A 468 -12.61 0.61 -24.79
CA GLU A 468 -12.55 1.94 -25.39
C GLU A 468 -11.43 2.79 -24.77
N SER A 469 -11.26 2.68 -23.44
CA SER A 469 -10.20 3.43 -22.73
C SER A 469 -8.78 2.98 -23.13
N TYR A 470 -8.60 1.73 -23.52
CA TYR A 470 -7.30 1.21 -23.98
C TYR A 470 -6.90 1.68 -25.38
N GLU A 471 -7.86 2.09 -26.21
CA GLU A 471 -7.60 2.68 -27.52
C GLU A 471 -7.19 4.17 -27.44
N ARG A 472 -7.25 4.78 -26.24
CA ARG A 472 -6.92 6.17 -26.01
C ARG A 472 -5.51 6.35 -25.46
N ASP A 473 -5.04 7.61 -25.43
CA ASP A 473 -3.82 7.98 -24.71
C ASP A 473 -4.05 7.80 -23.19
N ARG A 474 -3.30 6.88 -22.60
CA ARG A 474 -3.43 6.50 -21.18
C ARG A 474 -2.44 7.28 -20.29
N THR A 475 -1.72 8.26 -20.83
CA THR A 475 -0.87 9.11 -19.99
C THR A 475 -1.71 9.96 -19.05
N LYS A 476 -1.30 10.00 -17.77
CA LYS A 476 -1.96 10.83 -16.78
C LYS A 476 -1.66 12.31 -17.00
N ASN A 477 -2.57 13.16 -16.56
CA ASN A 477 -2.45 14.62 -16.62
C ASN A 477 -2.46 15.27 -15.23
N SER A 478 -2.02 14.54 -14.22
CA SER A 478 -1.94 15.02 -12.83
C SER A 478 -0.96 16.19 -12.69
N GLU A 479 -1.25 17.10 -11.77
CA GLU A 479 -0.40 18.26 -11.45
C GLU A 479 0.15 18.17 -10.01
N ILE A 480 -0.21 17.12 -9.29
CA ILE A 480 0.17 16.84 -7.91
C ILE A 480 0.90 15.49 -7.87
N ALA A 481 2.06 15.44 -7.20
CA ALA A 481 2.76 14.19 -6.93
C ALA A 481 2.95 13.98 -5.43
N PHE A 482 2.64 12.78 -4.95
CA PHE A 482 2.96 12.32 -3.60
C PHE A 482 4.24 11.51 -3.62
N ILE A 483 5.19 11.86 -2.75
CA ILE A 483 6.54 11.29 -2.74
C ILE A 483 6.75 10.50 -1.45
N TYR A 484 7.20 9.26 -1.62
CA TYR A 484 7.39 8.27 -0.56
C TYR A 484 8.84 7.78 -0.49
N ASP A 485 9.25 7.28 0.68
CA ASP A 485 10.54 6.63 0.89
C ASP A 485 10.36 5.30 1.65
N GLU A 486 10.91 4.22 1.11
CA GLU A 486 10.89 2.89 1.73
C GLU A 486 11.78 2.81 2.98
N LYS A 487 12.95 3.46 2.96
CA LYS A 487 13.91 3.40 4.08
C LYS A 487 13.36 4.06 5.33
N SER A 488 12.55 5.09 5.14
CA SER A 488 12.01 5.89 6.22
C SER A 488 11.05 5.14 7.16
N TYR A 489 10.47 4.05 6.71
CA TYR A 489 9.68 3.19 7.60
C TYR A 489 10.50 2.57 8.74
N HIS A 490 11.81 2.41 8.55
CA HIS A 490 12.70 1.77 9.52
C HIS A 490 13.37 2.74 10.51
N VAL A 491 13.08 4.03 10.40
CA VAL A 491 13.64 5.08 11.27
C VAL A 491 12.58 5.83 12.08
N VAL A 492 11.31 5.44 11.95
CA VAL A 492 10.20 6.05 12.70
C VAL A 492 9.32 4.98 13.32
N SER A 493 8.58 5.34 14.38
CA SER A 493 7.60 4.46 14.98
C SER A 493 6.42 4.16 14.06
N GLU A 494 5.77 3.00 14.25
CA GLU A 494 4.53 2.65 13.55
C GLU A 494 3.44 3.71 13.70
N GLU A 495 3.35 4.34 14.86
CA GLU A 495 2.38 5.43 15.09
C GLU A 495 2.62 6.58 14.10
N THR A 496 3.88 6.97 13.87
CA THR A 496 4.20 8.03 12.90
C THR A 496 3.85 7.60 11.47
N THR A 497 4.19 6.37 11.09
CA THR A 497 3.80 5.81 9.80
C THR A 497 2.27 5.80 9.63
N HIS A 498 1.55 5.34 10.66
CA HIS A 498 0.10 5.34 10.64
C HIS A 498 -0.48 6.75 10.44
N GLN A 499 -0.03 7.72 11.24
CA GLN A 499 -0.56 9.09 11.19
C GLN A 499 -0.24 9.80 9.87
N MET A 500 0.94 9.60 9.29
CA MET A 500 1.37 10.31 8.08
C MET A 500 0.97 9.62 6.79
N VAL A 501 1.09 8.29 6.73
CA VAL A 501 0.88 7.54 5.49
C VAL A 501 -0.54 6.99 5.43
N GLU A 502 -0.95 6.25 6.46
CA GLU A 502 -2.20 5.50 6.40
C GLU A 502 -3.44 6.36 6.55
N LEU A 503 -3.48 7.25 7.54
CA LEU A 503 -4.65 8.11 7.73
C LEU A 503 -4.88 9.00 6.51
N PHE A 504 -3.81 9.55 5.96
CA PHE A 504 -3.89 10.36 4.76
C PHE A 504 -4.41 9.55 3.56
N ARG A 505 -3.80 8.40 3.29
CA ARG A 505 -4.19 7.50 2.21
C ARG A 505 -5.62 7.00 2.33
N ASN A 506 -6.05 6.65 3.57
CA ASN A 506 -7.34 6.00 3.80
C ASN A 506 -8.51 6.99 3.85
N TYR A 507 -8.25 8.27 4.12
CA TYR A 507 -9.33 9.22 4.41
C TYR A 507 -9.25 10.55 3.66
N GLU A 508 -8.10 10.89 3.03
CA GLU A 508 -7.90 12.25 2.50
C GLU A 508 -7.58 12.30 1.01
N ILE A 509 -6.69 11.45 0.52
CA ILE A 509 -6.03 11.62 -0.79
C ILE A 509 -7.03 11.74 -1.95
N ASP A 510 -8.10 10.96 -1.97
CA ASP A 510 -9.08 10.94 -3.04
C ASP A 510 -10.21 11.99 -2.86
N LEU A 511 -10.10 12.84 -1.81
CA LEU A 511 -11.01 13.96 -1.52
C LEU A 511 -10.40 15.34 -1.84
N ILE A 512 -9.16 15.37 -2.34
CA ILE A 512 -8.49 16.63 -2.71
C ILE A 512 -9.22 17.34 -3.86
N GLY A 513 -9.96 16.59 -4.68
CA GLY A 513 -10.72 17.12 -5.82
C GLY A 513 -9.86 17.34 -7.06
N ALA A 514 -8.69 16.70 -7.13
CA ALA A 514 -7.78 16.69 -8.26
C ALA A 514 -7.05 15.36 -8.36
N PRO A 515 -6.71 14.86 -9.57
CA PRO A 515 -5.91 13.66 -9.74
C PRO A 515 -4.48 13.87 -9.23
N SER A 516 -3.86 12.80 -8.75
CA SER A 516 -2.49 12.81 -8.26
C SER A 516 -1.74 11.55 -8.65
N ASP A 517 -0.42 11.68 -8.76
CA ASP A 517 0.50 10.57 -9.02
C ASP A 517 1.31 10.25 -7.78
N ARG A 518 1.86 9.03 -7.69
CA ARG A 518 2.57 8.52 -6.52
C ARG A 518 3.89 7.90 -6.94
N TYR A 519 5.01 8.43 -6.38
CA TYR A 519 6.36 7.96 -6.69
C TYR A 519 7.19 7.71 -5.44
N TYR A 520 8.11 6.76 -5.53
CA TYR A 520 9.24 6.74 -4.62
C TYR A 520 10.22 7.87 -4.97
N HIS A 521 10.84 8.48 -3.97
CA HIS A 521 11.75 9.61 -4.18
C HIS A 521 12.92 9.27 -5.11
N CYS A 522 13.39 8.02 -5.11
CA CYS A 522 14.47 7.55 -5.99
C CYS A 522 14.11 7.65 -7.48
N ASP A 523 12.83 7.68 -7.82
CA ASP A 523 12.36 7.79 -9.20
C ASP A 523 12.41 9.23 -9.74
N LEU A 524 12.56 10.24 -8.88
CA LEU A 524 12.59 11.64 -9.29
C LEU A 524 13.75 11.99 -10.23
N ALA A 525 14.80 11.17 -10.27
CA ALA A 525 15.89 11.27 -11.23
C ALA A 525 15.50 10.77 -12.63
N ASP A 526 14.46 9.95 -12.77
CA ASP A 526 14.06 9.39 -14.04
C ASP A 526 13.39 10.47 -14.91
N PRO A 527 13.88 10.72 -16.15
CA PRO A 527 13.32 11.74 -17.03
C PRO A 527 11.88 11.46 -17.48
N ARG A 528 11.38 10.24 -17.29
CA ARG A 528 9.99 9.87 -17.60
C ARG A 528 9.01 10.34 -16.52
N VAL A 529 9.49 10.66 -15.29
CA VAL A 529 8.66 11.27 -14.26
C VAL A 529 8.32 12.70 -14.67
N PRO A 530 7.03 13.06 -14.83
CA PRO A 530 6.61 14.39 -15.23
C PRO A 530 7.08 15.49 -14.25
N ASP A 531 7.02 16.72 -14.69
CA ASP A 531 7.25 17.88 -13.83
C ASP A 531 5.89 18.36 -13.27
N TYR A 532 5.73 18.28 -11.95
CA TYR A 532 4.51 18.62 -11.24
C TYR A 532 4.53 20.08 -10.73
N LYS A 533 3.36 20.66 -10.53
CA LYS A 533 3.21 21.97 -9.89
C LYS A 533 3.33 21.86 -8.35
N LEU A 534 2.83 20.76 -7.79
CA LEU A 534 2.91 20.48 -6.36
C LEU A 534 3.52 19.10 -6.11
N TYR A 535 4.56 19.06 -5.28
CA TYR A 535 5.12 17.84 -4.70
C TYR A 535 4.80 17.79 -3.21
N VAL A 536 4.22 16.71 -2.74
CA VAL A 536 3.91 16.46 -1.33
C VAL A 536 4.80 15.35 -0.82
N PHE A 537 5.75 15.68 0.05
CA PHE A 537 6.66 14.69 0.67
C PHE A 537 5.96 14.09 1.89
N VAL A 538 5.65 12.80 1.81
CA VAL A 538 4.81 12.11 2.82
C VAL A 538 5.65 11.55 3.96
N ASN A 539 6.70 10.76 3.64
CA ASN A 539 7.53 10.10 4.65
C ASN A 539 9.02 10.02 4.27
N CYS A 540 9.55 11.02 3.58
CA CYS A 540 10.96 11.06 3.17
C CYS A 540 11.87 11.55 4.30
N PHE A 541 11.96 10.80 5.41
CA PHE A 541 12.71 11.21 6.59
C PHE A 541 14.20 10.92 6.46
N CYS A 542 14.59 9.82 5.80
CA CYS A 542 15.96 9.33 5.70
C CYS A 542 16.49 9.48 4.27
N LEU A 543 17.18 10.61 4.02
CA LEU A 543 17.68 10.97 2.70
C LEU A 543 19.19 11.20 2.73
N SER A 544 19.93 10.57 1.82
CA SER A 544 21.34 10.81 1.54
C SER A 544 21.56 12.19 0.89
N ASP A 545 22.80 12.66 0.86
CA ASP A 545 23.14 13.91 0.17
C ASP A 545 22.80 13.85 -1.32
N ALA A 546 23.05 12.72 -1.98
CA ALA A 546 22.72 12.53 -3.39
C ALA A 546 21.21 12.59 -3.66
N GLU A 547 20.40 11.95 -2.80
CA GLU A 547 18.93 11.97 -2.93
C GLU A 547 18.35 13.36 -2.72
N ARG A 548 18.91 14.16 -1.81
CA ARG A 548 18.54 15.57 -1.60
C ARG A 548 18.79 16.41 -2.83
N GLU A 549 19.95 16.25 -3.46
CA GLU A 549 20.26 16.97 -4.69
C GLU A 549 19.32 16.61 -5.84
N VAL A 550 18.95 15.33 -5.98
CA VAL A 550 17.93 14.91 -6.97
C VAL A 550 16.61 15.63 -6.70
N ILE A 551 16.14 15.64 -5.45
CA ILE A 551 14.89 16.32 -5.07
C ILE A 551 14.97 17.81 -5.40
N LYS A 552 16.01 18.52 -4.93
CA LYS A 552 16.18 19.96 -5.16
C LYS A 552 16.22 20.30 -6.66
N ASN A 553 16.95 19.51 -7.44
CA ASN A 553 17.02 19.69 -8.88
C ASN A 553 15.65 19.49 -9.56
N LYS A 554 14.88 18.46 -9.15
CA LYS A 554 13.54 18.21 -9.66
C LYS A 554 12.59 19.36 -9.36
N LEU A 555 12.59 19.87 -8.13
CA LEU A 555 11.75 21.00 -7.71
C LEU A 555 12.10 22.30 -8.43
N SER A 556 13.38 22.56 -8.63
CA SER A 556 13.87 23.81 -9.25
C SER A 556 13.65 23.86 -10.76
N LYS A 557 13.48 22.72 -11.43
CA LYS A 557 13.39 22.62 -12.88
C LYS A 557 12.25 23.47 -13.48
N ASN A 558 11.11 23.54 -12.78
CA ASN A 558 9.92 24.30 -13.20
C ASN A 558 9.40 25.27 -12.17
N GLY A 559 10.16 25.52 -11.08
CA GLY A 559 9.76 26.42 -10.01
C GLY A 559 8.57 25.87 -9.21
N ALA A 560 8.52 24.57 -8.97
CA ALA A 560 7.41 23.88 -8.32
C ALA A 560 7.15 24.38 -6.89
N THR A 561 6.00 24.04 -6.33
CA THR A 561 5.73 24.12 -4.91
C THR A 561 6.00 22.74 -4.26
N ALA A 562 6.70 22.73 -3.14
CA ALA A 562 6.96 21.53 -2.34
C ALA A 562 6.33 21.67 -0.95
N LEU A 563 5.50 20.71 -0.56
CA LEU A 563 4.97 20.58 0.79
C LEU A 563 5.76 19.53 1.55
N PHE A 564 6.43 19.95 2.61
CA PHE A 564 7.17 19.10 3.53
C PHE A 564 6.41 18.94 4.85
N LEU A 565 6.07 17.70 5.21
CA LEU A 565 5.33 17.39 6.43
C LEU A 565 6.27 16.91 7.53
N TYR A 566 6.19 17.49 8.72
CA TYR A 566 6.90 17.03 9.92
C TYR A 566 8.43 16.90 9.71
N GLY A 567 8.99 15.70 9.89
CA GLY A 567 10.42 15.41 9.91
C GLY A 567 11.08 15.12 8.55
N GLN A 568 10.55 15.65 7.43
CA GLN A 568 11.12 15.37 6.11
C GLN A 568 12.59 15.77 6.04
N GLY A 569 13.46 14.80 5.68
CA GLY A 569 14.88 15.01 5.59
C GLY A 569 15.61 15.16 6.92
N LEU A 570 15.01 14.83 8.06
CA LEU A 570 15.66 14.94 9.38
C LEU A 570 16.89 14.04 9.51
N ILE A 571 16.88 12.88 8.84
CA ILE A 571 17.94 11.87 8.90
C ILE A 571 18.75 11.86 7.61
N ASN A 572 20.10 11.86 7.76
CA ASN A 572 21.06 11.71 6.68
C ASN A 572 22.21 10.81 7.15
N LEU A 573 22.31 9.63 6.56
CA LEU A 573 23.27 8.60 6.97
C LEU A 573 24.71 8.87 6.47
N ASP A 574 24.88 9.88 5.59
CA ASP A 574 26.19 10.27 5.06
C ASP A 574 26.91 11.29 5.98
N ARG A 575 26.25 11.74 7.07
CA ARG A 575 26.74 12.82 7.93
C ARG A 575 27.12 12.31 9.33
N ASP A 576 28.09 12.96 9.97
CA ASP A 576 28.55 12.65 11.35
C ASP A 576 27.42 12.78 12.38
N GLU A 577 26.50 13.74 12.16
CA GLU A 577 25.28 13.92 12.95
C GLU A 577 24.09 13.51 12.07
N PRO A 578 23.78 12.20 12.00
CA PRO A 578 22.81 11.70 11.05
C PRO A 578 21.40 12.19 11.33
N LEU A 579 21.00 12.44 12.59
CA LEU A 579 19.71 13.01 12.97
C LEU A 579 19.93 14.47 13.40
N SER A 580 19.54 15.42 12.55
CA SER A 580 19.75 16.84 12.78
C SER A 580 18.77 17.72 12.02
N VAL A 581 18.33 18.81 12.65
CA VAL A 581 17.52 19.84 11.96
C VAL A 581 18.27 20.50 10.81
N SER A 582 19.61 20.55 10.85
CA SER A 582 20.42 21.07 9.74
C SER A 582 20.21 20.26 8.45
N ASN A 583 19.87 18.99 8.56
CA ASN A 583 19.50 18.16 7.43
C ASN A 583 18.16 18.60 6.83
N MET A 584 17.20 18.99 7.67
CA MET A 584 15.92 19.54 7.21
C MET A 584 16.10 20.91 6.56
N GLU A 585 16.95 21.78 7.14
CA GLU A 585 17.27 23.10 6.62
C GLU A 585 17.84 23.03 5.20
N ASP A 586 18.74 22.08 4.97
CA ASP A 586 19.33 21.82 3.65
C ASP A 586 18.30 21.42 2.61
N LEU A 587 17.31 20.58 2.99
CA LEU A 587 16.26 20.10 2.08
C LEU A 587 15.16 21.14 1.86
N THR A 588 14.66 21.73 2.95
CA THR A 588 13.44 22.56 2.93
C THR A 588 13.71 24.04 2.70
N GLY A 589 14.94 24.49 2.98
CA GLY A 589 15.34 25.90 2.93
C GLY A 589 14.86 26.75 4.10
N PHE A 590 14.16 26.18 5.08
CA PHE A 590 13.77 26.87 6.31
C PHE A 590 14.85 26.75 7.39
N LYS A 591 14.93 27.72 8.28
CA LYS A 591 15.56 27.53 9.59
C LYS A 591 14.65 26.69 10.45
N MET A 592 15.15 25.59 11.00
CA MET A 592 14.36 24.62 11.71
C MET A 592 14.72 24.56 13.19
N ARG A 593 13.71 24.30 14.00
CA ARG A 593 13.88 24.07 15.43
C ARG A 593 13.28 22.71 15.82
N MET A 594 14.02 21.98 16.63
CA MET A 594 13.57 20.76 17.30
C MET A 594 13.45 21.04 18.79
N VAL A 595 12.34 20.67 19.38
CA VAL A 595 12.05 20.81 20.80
C VAL A 595 11.69 19.46 21.37
N ASP A 596 12.39 19.10 22.45
CA ASP A 596 12.17 17.85 23.18
C ASP A 596 10.94 17.97 24.11
N GLU A 597 9.82 18.27 23.49
CA GLU A 597 8.50 18.38 24.12
C GLU A 597 7.46 17.74 23.22
N ILE A 598 6.36 17.30 23.85
CA ILE A 598 5.21 16.74 23.12
C ILE A 598 4.23 17.85 22.81
N PHE A 599 3.90 17.95 21.52
CA PHE A 599 2.81 18.80 21.06
C PHE A 599 1.66 17.94 20.55
N LEU A 600 0.45 18.45 20.69
CA LEU A 600 -0.66 17.99 19.86
C LEU A 600 -0.51 18.65 18.48
N GLY A 601 -0.65 17.86 17.41
CA GLY A 601 -0.51 18.36 16.04
C GLY A 601 -1.58 19.36 15.59
N MET A 602 -2.40 19.85 16.53
CA MET A 602 -3.52 20.76 16.30
C MET A 602 -3.06 22.20 16.12
N PHE A 603 -3.56 22.85 15.07
CA PHE A 603 -3.24 24.23 14.75
C PHE A 603 -4.44 25.01 14.21
N LYS A 604 -4.29 26.32 14.13
CA LYS A 604 -5.23 27.25 13.48
C LYS A 604 -4.50 28.15 12.51
N PHE A 605 -5.19 28.49 11.40
CA PHE A 605 -4.73 29.53 10.49
C PHE A 605 -4.88 30.91 11.09
N ASP A 606 -3.99 31.81 10.70
CA ASP A 606 -3.94 33.19 11.21
C ASP A 606 -5.04 34.01 10.59
N LYS A 607 -5.79 34.73 11.45
CA LYS A 607 -6.84 35.64 11.01
C LYS A 607 -6.23 36.86 10.36
N GLY A 608 -6.84 37.25 9.20
CA GLY A 608 -6.43 38.44 8.49
C GLY A 608 -5.07 38.36 7.81
N SER A 609 -4.56 37.18 7.57
CA SER A 609 -3.38 36.94 6.70
C SER A 609 -3.74 37.30 5.25
N ASP A 610 -2.80 37.89 4.52
CA ASP A 610 -2.93 38.15 3.07
C ASP A 610 -2.58 36.90 2.22
N ASN A 611 -2.12 35.82 2.84
CA ASN A 611 -1.80 34.58 2.16
C ASN A 611 -3.07 33.85 1.73
N THR A 612 -3.15 33.46 0.47
CA THR A 612 -4.37 32.87 -0.10
C THR A 612 -4.77 31.55 0.56
N ILE A 613 -3.81 30.75 1.05
CA ILE A 613 -4.09 29.51 1.80
C ILE A 613 -4.78 29.88 3.12
N ALA A 614 -4.18 30.81 3.89
CA ALA A 614 -4.75 31.23 5.16
C ALA A 614 -6.12 31.88 4.98
N MET A 615 -6.30 32.75 3.98
CA MET A 615 -7.58 33.37 3.66
C MET A 615 -8.67 32.32 3.39
N ALA A 616 -8.37 31.29 2.63
CA ALA A 616 -9.34 30.23 2.32
C ALA A 616 -9.68 29.36 3.55
N MET A 617 -8.72 29.23 4.49
CA MET A 617 -8.81 28.36 5.66
C MET A 617 -9.19 29.11 6.96
N ASP A 618 -9.33 30.46 6.93
CA ASP A 618 -9.75 31.27 8.11
C ASP A 618 -11.24 31.07 8.42
N LYS A 619 -11.61 29.84 8.75
CA LYS A 619 -12.97 29.47 9.18
C LYS A 619 -13.09 29.34 10.70
N GLY A 620 -12.03 29.65 11.45
CA GLY A 620 -11.95 29.48 12.90
C GLY A 620 -11.88 28.01 13.35
N GLU A 621 -11.69 27.11 12.41
CA GLU A 621 -11.61 25.66 12.66
C GLU A 621 -10.23 25.26 13.17
N ILE A 622 -10.16 24.05 13.78
CA ILE A 622 -8.92 23.42 14.23
C ILE A 622 -8.54 22.35 13.20
N TYR A 623 -7.29 22.41 12.76
CA TYR A 623 -6.70 21.47 11.81
C TYR A 623 -5.61 20.63 12.49
N GLY A 624 -5.11 19.61 11.79
CA GLY A 624 -4.07 18.71 12.32
C GLY A 624 -4.60 17.64 13.29
N ASP A 625 -5.93 17.52 13.43
CA ASP A 625 -6.58 16.50 14.27
C ASP A 625 -7.46 15.58 13.41
N PHE A 626 -7.30 14.28 13.61
CA PHE A 626 -8.06 13.27 12.87
C PHE A 626 -9.48 12.99 13.44
N LYS A 627 -9.77 13.39 14.66
CA LYS A 627 -11.06 13.14 15.37
C LYS A 627 -12.31 13.43 14.55
N ARG A 628 -12.24 14.48 13.74
CA ARG A 628 -13.39 14.99 13.00
C ARG A 628 -13.95 14.00 11.98
N LYS A 629 -13.10 13.19 11.33
CA LYS A 629 -13.53 12.26 10.27
C LYS A 629 -13.88 10.86 10.77
N MET A 630 -13.30 10.41 11.87
CA MET A 630 -13.64 9.11 12.47
C MET A 630 -15.11 8.98 12.87
N ALA A 631 -15.70 10.04 13.41
CA ALA A 631 -17.10 10.02 13.85
C ALA A 631 -18.09 9.88 12.67
N ALA A 632 -17.69 10.31 11.48
CA ALA A 632 -18.55 10.30 10.28
C ALA A 632 -18.47 8.96 9.49
N ASN A 633 -17.34 8.26 9.54
CA ASN A 633 -17.04 7.14 8.65
C ASN A 633 -16.55 5.89 9.38
N ALA A 634 -16.90 5.69 10.66
CA ALA A 634 -16.47 4.52 11.43
C ALA A 634 -16.87 3.21 10.71
N SER A 635 -15.94 2.65 9.95
CA SER A 635 -16.06 1.28 9.48
C SER A 635 -15.67 0.32 10.60
N THR A 636 -16.15 -0.91 10.52
CA THR A 636 -15.91 -1.96 11.51
C THR A 636 -14.45 -2.41 11.63
N TYR A 637 -13.58 -1.98 10.71
CA TYR A 637 -12.14 -2.25 10.73
C TYR A 637 -11.32 -1.12 11.39
N ALA A 638 -11.93 0.02 11.73
CA ALA A 638 -11.29 1.10 12.44
C ALA A 638 -11.00 0.79 13.94
N PHE A 639 -10.76 -0.47 14.27
CA PHE A 639 -10.53 -0.92 15.66
C PHE A 639 -9.29 -0.31 16.30
N ARG A 640 -8.36 0.24 15.52
CA ARG A 640 -7.08 0.73 16.01
C ARG A 640 -7.00 2.24 16.21
N ILE A 641 -7.92 3.00 15.62
CA ILE A 641 -7.94 4.44 15.79
C ILE A 641 -8.74 4.77 17.06
N LYS A 642 -8.32 4.29 18.20
CA LYS A 642 -8.97 4.62 19.48
C LYS A 642 -8.53 5.98 20.02
N ASN A 643 -7.40 6.50 19.55
CA ASN A 643 -6.88 7.81 19.95
C ASN A 643 -6.70 8.69 18.71
N SER A 644 -7.43 9.75 18.73
CA SER A 644 -7.73 10.61 17.62
C SER A 644 -6.82 11.83 17.53
N HIS A 645 -5.88 12.00 18.46
CA HIS A 645 -4.97 13.13 18.43
C HIS A 645 -3.64 12.74 17.79
N VAL A 646 -3.19 13.58 16.87
CA VAL A 646 -1.86 13.51 16.30
C VAL A 646 -0.86 14.08 17.30
N THR A 647 0.04 13.26 17.82
CA THR A 647 1.11 13.68 18.72
C THR A 647 2.41 13.90 17.95
N LEU A 648 3.11 14.97 18.28
CA LEU A 648 4.41 15.36 17.73
C LEU A 648 5.46 15.22 18.84
N TYR A 649 6.44 14.36 18.63
CA TYR A 649 7.57 14.18 19.52
C TYR A 649 8.79 13.66 18.73
N PRO A 650 9.88 14.44 18.59
CA PRO A 650 10.02 15.82 19.01
C PRO A 650 9.09 16.76 18.24
N ALA A 651 8.77 17.92 18.80
CA ALA A 651 8.12 18.95 18.04
C ALA A 651 9.12 19.62 17.09
N LEU A 652 8.74 19.74 15.82
CA LEU A 652 9.55 20.32 14.76
C LEU A 652 8.78 21.48 14.12
N TYR A 653 9.41 22.67 14.05
CA TYR A 653 8.81 23.83 13.42
C TYR A 653 9.83 24.76 12.76
N ALA A 654 9.39 25.50 11.76
CA ALA A 654 10.21 26.52 11.11
C ALA A 654 10.28 27.78 11.96
N GLU A 655 11.41 28.49 11.91
CA GLU A 655 11.61 29.78 12.61
C GLU A 655 11.61 30.96 11.65
N ASP A 656 11.52 30.73 10.33
CA ASP A 656 11.54 31.77 9.32
C ASP A 656 10.51 31.49 8.20
N GLY A 657 10.46 32.38 7.21
CA GLY A 657 9.41 32.36 6.18
C GLY A 657 8.15 33.09 6.60
N GLU A 658 7.13 33.08 5.77
CA GLU A 658 5.81 33.62 6.07
C GLU A 658 5.03 32.58 6.88
N CYS A 659 4.85 32.82 8.19
CA CYS A 659 4.00 31.99 9.04
C CYS A 659 2.53 32.30 8.75
N ILE A 660 1.72 31.26 8.51
CA ILE A 660 0.28 31.40 8.21
C ILE A 660 -0.62 30.59 9.15
N ALA A 661 -0.03 29.79 10.04
CA ALA A 661 -0.77 29.03 11.05
C ALA A 661 0.08 28.76 12.29
N HIS A 662 -0.55 28.66 13.46
CA HIS A 662 0.11 28.42 14.74
C HIS A 662 -0.48 27.23 15.49
N PHE A 663 0.40 26.45 16.16
CA PHE A 663 0.00 25.38 17.06
C PHE A 663 -0.77 25.91 18.25
N LEU A 664 -1.78 25.16 18.69
CA LEU A 664 -2.64 25.56 19.81
C LEU A 664 -1.94 25.43 21.16
N ASP A 665 -1.01 24.48 21.31
CA ASP A 665 -0.38 24.19 22.59
C ASP A 665 0.49 25.34 23.10
N ASN A 666 1.30 25.94 22.24
CA ASN A 666 2.28 26.94 22.68
C ASN A 666 2.40 28.15 21.75
N GLY A 667 1.60 28.21 20.68
CA GLY A 667 1.64 29.31 19.71
C GLY A 667 2.87 29.31 18.78
N SER A 668 3.68 28.24 18.73
CA SER A 668 4.75 28.14 17.74
C SER A 668 4.21 27.98 16.32
N GLN A 669 5.07 28.28 15.35
CA GLN A 669 4.70 28.28 13.92
C GLN A 669 4.39 26.86 13.46
N ALA A 670 3.21 26.63 12.93
CA ALA A 670 2.73 25.32 12.48
C ALA A 670 2.84 25.15 10.97
N LEU A 671 2.58 26.21 10.19
CA LEU A 671 2.67 26.20 8.74
C LEU A 671 3.31 27.46 8.22
N ASN A 672 4.37 27.29 7.44
CA ASN A 672 5.18 28.38 6.89
C ASN A 672 5.33 28.25 5.37
N VAL A 673 5.38 29.38 4.68
CA VAL A 673 5.62 29.49 3.24
C VAL A 673 6.90 30.30 3.00
N LYS A 674 7.76 29.82 2.10
CA LYS A 674 9.01 30.50 1.75
C LYS A 674 9.36 30.29 0.29
N LYS A 675 9.74 31.35 -0.41
CA LYS A 675 10.37 31.25 -1.72
C LYS A 675 11.85 31.00 -1.53
N THR A 676 12.34 29.92 -2.12
CA THR A 676 13.77 29.56 -2.16
C THR A 676 14.35 29.89 -3.54
N ASP A 677 15.65 29.65 -3.72
CA ASP A 677 16.31 29.80 -5.02
C ASP A 677 15.92 28.60 -5.93
N GLY A 678 14.75 28.67 -6.54
CA GLY A 678 14.32 27.68 -7.53
C GLY A 678 12.92 27.07 -7.31
N PHE A 679 12.39 27.04 -6.09
CA PHE A 679 11.06 26.50 -5.83
C PHE A 679 10.38 27.24 -4.65
N THR A 680 9.06 27.04 -4.52
CA THR A 680 8.34 27.49 -3.32
C THR A 680 8.28 26.35 -2.31
N SER A 681 8.83 26.60 -1.12
CA SER A 681 8.79 25.65 -0.01
C SER A 681 7.64 25.96 0.94
N ILE A 682 6.84 24.96 1.26
CA ILE A 682 5.83 25.00 2.31
C ILE A 682 6.21 23.94 3.34
N TYR A 683 6.36 24.34 4.58
CA TYR A 683 6.63 23.43 5.69
C TYR A 683 5.44 23.40 6.65
N CYS A 684 4.97 22.21 6.99
CA CYS A 684 3.96 22.02 8.02
C CYS A 684 4.47 21.05 9.10
N GLY A 685 4.54 21.52 10.33
CA GLY A 685 5.10 20.78 11.46
C GLY A 685 4.22 19.64 11.98
N THR A 686 3.00 19.46 11.47
CA THR A 686 2.13 18.33 11.84
C THR A 686 2.37 17.11 10.98
N LYS A 687 1.95 15.95 11.48
CA LYS A 687 1.99 14.66 10.77
C LYS A 687 0.78 14.43 9.86
N TYR A 688 -0.30 15.16 10.04
CA TYR A 688 -1.57 14.96 9.34
C TYR A 688 -2.17 16.26 8.84
N LEU A 689 -2.54 16.27 7.56
CA LEU A 689 -3.32 17.33 6.94
C LEU A 689 -4.57 16.75 6.28
N SER A 690 -5.69 17.44 6.47
CA SER A 690 -6.94 17.10 5.79
C SER A 690 -6.92 17.53 4.31
N ALA A 691 -7.76 16.87 3.53
CA ALA A 691 -7.87 17.10 2.08
C ALA A 691 -8.14 18.55 1.70
N ASP A 692 -8.95 19.28 2.50
CA ASP A 692 -9.25 20.68 2.26
C ASP A 692 -8.02 21.59 2.37
N VAL A 693 -7.13 21.35 3.35
CA VAL A 693 -5.86 22.09 3.46
C VAL A 693 -4.95 21.81 2.26
N ILE A 694 -4.82 20.56 1.87
CA ILE A 694 -3.99 20.17 0.71
C ILE A 694 -4.57 20.73 -0.58
N LYS A 695 -5.90 20.77 -0.71
CA LYS A 695 -6.61 21.40 -1.84
C LYS A 695 -6.24 22.88 -1.98
N GLU A 696 -6.23 23.64 -0.88
CA GLU A 696 -5.87 25.06 -0.93
C GLU A 696 -4.37 25.29 -1.20
N ILE A 697 -3.50 24.41 -0.70
CA ILE A 697 -2.08 24.39 -1.07
C ILE A 697 -1.92 24.08 -2.57
N ALA A 698 -2.70 23.14 -3.12
CA ALA A 698 -2.68 22.81 -4.54
C ALA A 698 -3.15 24.00 -5.40
N ARG A 699 -4.18 24.76 -4.97
CA ARG A 699 -4.58 26.02 -5.62
C ARG A 699 -3.48 27.06 -5.58
N TYR A 700 -2.84 27.23 -4.43
CA TYR A 700 -1.71 28.13 -4.28
C TYR A 700 -0.56 27.77 -5.24
N ALA A 701 -0.31 26.47 -5.45
CA ALA A 701 0.65 25.96 -6.43
C ALA A 701 0.19 26.10 -7.89
N GLY A 702 -1.04 26.58 -8.13
CA GLY A 702 -1.62 26.73 -9.48
C GLY A 702 -2.14 25.41 -10.08
N CYS A 703 -2.40 24.40 -9.26
CA CYS A 703 -3.04 23.18 -9.72
C CYS A 703 -4.52 23.38 -10.01
N HIS A 704 -5.02 22.70 -11.02
CA HIS A 704 -6.44 22.67 -11.33
C HIS A 704 -7.20 21.79 -10.33
N ILE A 705 -8.24 22.33 -9.72
CA ILE A 705 -9.16 21.62 -8.84
C ILE A 705 -10.48 21.42 -9.56
N TYR A 706 -10.84 20.16 -9.79
CA TYR A 706 -12.06 19.80 -10.51
C TYR A 706 -13.32 19.99 -9.66
N ILE A 707 -13.25 19.73 -8.34
CA ILE A 707 -14.42 19.85 -7.46
C ILE A 707 -14.04 20.45 -6.12
N ASP A 708 -14.88 21.37 -5.64
CA ASP A 708 -14.69 22.07 -4.36
C ASP A 708 -15.16 21.24 -3.16
N SER A 709 -16.24 20.47 -3.34
CA SER A 709 -16.81 19.64 -2.28
C SER A 709 -15.88 18.45 -1.93
N GLU A 710 -16.05 17.90 -0.74
CA GLU A 710 -15.33 16.70 -0.28
C GLU A 710 -15.98 15.43 -0.86
N ASP A 711 -16.13 15.37 -2.18
CA ASP A 711 -16.57 14.18 -2.90
C ASP A 711 -15.37 13.44 -3.51
N VAL A 712 -15.49 12.14 -3.67
CA VAL A 712 -14.45 11.30 -4.28
C VAL A 712 -14.39 11.59 -5.77
N LEU A 713 -13.23 11.98 -6.27
CA LEU A 713 -13.03 12.27 -7.68
C LEU A 713 -11.76 11.61 -8.21
N TYR A 714 -11.93 10.83 -9.27
CA TYR A 714 -10.85 10.31 -10.08
C TYR A 714 -10.93 10.93 -11.48
N ALA A 715 -9.80 11.33 -12.02
CA ALA A 715 -9.76 11.93 -13.35
C ALA A 715 -8.47 11.58 -14.08
N ASN A 716 -8.57 11.46 -15.38
CA ASN A 716 -7.45 11.49 -16.30
C ASN A 716 -7.79 12.44 -17.47
N ARG A 717 -7.10 12.33 -18.60
CA ARG A 717 -7.32 13.20 -19.75
C ARG A 717 -8.74 13.10 -20.30
N ASP A 718 -9.27 11.86 -20.41
CA ASP A 718 -10.49 11.54 -21.15
C ASP A 718 -11.67 11.15 -20.26
N TYR A 719 -11.43 10.81 -19.00
CA TYR A 719 -12.45 10.30 -18.09
C TYR A 719 -12.44 11.02 -16.75
N ILE A 720 -13.66 11.21 -16.21
CA ILE A 720 -13.87 11.68 -14.84
C ILE A 720 -14.87 10.74 -14.16
N THR A 721 -14.53 10.28 -12.97
CA THR A 721 -15.44 9.54 -12.09
C THR A 721 -15.70 10.33 -10.82
N LEU A 722 -16.98 10.62 -10.54
CA LEU A 722 -17.45 11.23 -9.31
C LEU A 722 -18.20 10.18 -8.49
N HIS A 723 -17.83 10.00 -7.22
CA HIS A 723 -18.64 9.27 -6.24
C HIS A 723 -19.03 10.21 -5.10
N ALA A 724 -20.32 10.44 -4.95
CA ALA A 724 -20.84 11.43 -4.03
C ALA A 724 -20.71 11.01 -2.56
N SER A 725 -19.91 11.72 -1.79
CA SER A 725 -19.75 11.52 -0.34
C SER A 725 -20.92 12.07 0.45
N SER A 726 -21.66 13.02 -0.13
CA SER A 726 -22.85 13.65 0.44
C SER A 726 -23.89 13.95 -0.64
N SER A 727 -25.17 14.01 -0.24
CA SER A 727 -26.22 14.45 -1.16
C SER A 727 -26.18 15.97 -1.40
N GLY A 728 -26.53 16.39 -2.60
CA GLY A 728 -26.65 17.81 -2.98
C GLY A 728 -26.19 18.09 -4.40
N HIS A 729 -26.19 19.38 -4.73
CA HIS A 729 -25.70 19.88 -6.01
C HIS A 729 -24.18 19.83 -6.07
N LYS A 730 -23.62 19.26 -7.16
CA LYS A 730 -22.19 19.11 -7.40
C LYS A 730 -21.80 19.83 -8.66
N ILE A 731 -20.66 20.52 -8.63
CA ILE A 731 -20.12 21.28 -9.75
C ILE A 731 -18.71 20.76 -10.02
N ILE A 732 -18.51 20.12 -11.18
CA ILE A 732 -17.19 19.69 -11.66
C ILE A 732 -16.73 20.74 -12.68
N ARG A 733 -15.53 21.31 -12.48
CA ARG A 733 -14.89 22.28 -13.36
C ARG A 733 -13.85 21.58 -14.22
N LEU A 734 -14.00 21.64 -15.52
CA LEU A 734 -13.06 21.07 -16.48
C LEU A 734 -11.89 22.03 -16.72
N ARG A 735 -10.74 21.50 -17.15
CA ARG A 735 -9.57 22.33 -17.54
C ARG A 735 -9.83 23.14 -18.80
N GLU A 736 -10.60 22.57 -19.69
CA GLU A 736 -11.01 23.15 -20.97
C GLU A 736 -12.45 22.73 -21.29
N LYS A 737 -13.06 23.41 -22.24
CA LYS A 737 -14.40 23.06 -22.67
C LYS A 737 -14.44 21.71 -23.33
N ALA A 738 -15.38 20.88 -22.94
CA ALA A 738 -15.64 19.56 -23.50
C ALA A 738 -17.12 19.20 -23.42
N SER A 739 -17.53 18.19 -24.15
CA SER A 739 -18.83 17.58 -23.99
C SER A 739 -18.72 16.37 -23.04
N ALA A 740 -19.39 16.43 -21.90
CA ALA A 740 -19.37 15.39 -20.89
C ALA A 740 -20.51 14.39 -21.11
N TYR A 741 -20.14 13.18 -21.55
CA TYR A 741 -21.07 12.07 -21.78
C TYR A 741 -21.00 11.06 -20.64
N GLU A 742 -22.10 10.87 -19.91
CA GLU A 742 -22.18 9.92 -18.80
C GLU A 742 -22.37 8.50 -19.38
N LEU A 743 -21.46 7.59 -19.01
CA LEU A 743 -21.28 6.31 -19.65
C LEU A 743 -22.32 5.24 -19.27
N TYR A 744 -22.96 5.34 -18.11
CA TYR A 744 -23.96 4.38 -17.64
C TYR A 744 -25.40 4.82 -17.95
N GLU A 745 -25.66 6.14 -17.94
CA GLU A 745 -26.97 6.70 -18.29
C GLU A 745 -27.06 7.01 -19.79
N GLU A 746 -25.94 6.95 -20.52
CA GLU A 746 -25.82 7.15 -21.96
C GLU A 746 -26.40 8.51 -22.43
N LYS A 747 -26.10 9.57 -21.68
CA LYS A 747 -26.57 10.93 -22.00
C LYS A 747 -25.50 11.98 -21.75
N TYR A 748 -25.61 13.13 -22.45
CA TYR A 748 -24.78 14.30 -22.19
C TYR A 748 -25.31 15.06 -20.97
N TYR A 749 -24.39 15.43 -20.07
CA TYR A 749 -24.63 16.33 -18.95
C TYR A 749 -24.24 17.78 -19.27
N SER A 750 -23.25 17.95 -20.14
CA SER A 750 -22.87 19.24 -20.70
C SER A 750 -22.35 19.08 -22.12
N THR A 751 -22.45 20.16 -22.92
CA THR A 751 -21.94 20.21 -24.29
C THR A 751 -21.17 21.49 -24.50
N ASP A 752 -19.91 21.41 -24.96
CA ASP A 752 -18.99 22.54 -25.15
C ASP A 752 -18.92 23.45 -23.90
N SER A 753 -18.79 22.84 -22.73
CA SER A 753 -18.81 23.51 -21.43
C SER A 753 -17.57 23.16 -20.62
N ASP A 754 -17.09 24.08 -19.80
CA ASP A 754 -16.07 23.87 -18.78
C ASP A 754 -16.65 23.48 -17.42
N VAL A 755 -17.98 23.22 -17.37
CA VAL A 755 -18.69 22.86 -16.13
C VAL A 755 -19.64 21.68 -16.39
N ILE A 756 -19.65 20.73 -15.43
CA ILE A 756 -20.65 19.66 -15.32
C ILE A 756 -21.41 19.88 -14.00
N GLU A 757 -22.73 19.98 -14.07
CA GLU A 757 -23.60 20.15 -12.90
C GLU A 757 -24.43 18.87 -12.67
N ILE A 758 -24.50 18.41 -11.41
CA ILE A 758 -25.12 17.15 -11.04
C ILE A 758 -25.84 17.31 -9.71
N ASP A 759 -27.10 16.90 -9.64
CA ASP A 759 -27.79 16.67 -8.37
C ASP A 759 -27.61 15.20 -7.96
N ALA A 760 -26.78 14.94 -6.96
CA ALA A 760 -26.41 13.60 -6.54
C ALA A 760 -26.92 13.27 -5.14
N LEU A 761 -27.30 12.01 -4.93
CA LEU A 761 -27.49 11.45 -3.60
C LEU A 761 -26.17 10.84 -3.10
N LYS A 762 -25.99 10.80 -1.78
CA LYS A 762 -24.83 10.12 -1.20
C LYS A 762 -24.70 8.69 -1.74
N GLY A 763 -23.51 8.35 -2.21
CA GLY A 763 -23.18 7.06 -2.80
C GLY A 763 -23.45 6.97 -4.31
N ASP A 764 -24.09 7.96 -4.94
CA ASP A 764 -24.23 7.95 -6.40
C ASP A 764 -22.86 8.04 -7.07
N THR A 765 -22.70 7.28 -8.16
CA THR A 765 -21.48 7.25 -8.95
C THR A 765 -21.75 7.56 -10.40
N TYR A 766 -21.07 8.54 -10.93
CA TYR A 766 -21.10 8.97 -12.33
C TYR A 766 -19.73 8.79 -12.96
N MET A 767 -19.70 8.34 -14.21
CA MET A 767 -18.47 8.24 -14.98
C MET A 767 -18.65 8.93 -16.33
N PHE A 768 -17.92 10.01 -16.54
CA PHE A 768 -17.97 10.83 -17.74
C PHE A 768 -16.82 10.52 -18.68
N GLU A 769 -17.13 10.42 -19.95
CA GLU A 769 -16.19 10.55 -21.04
C GLU A 769 -16.23 12.00 -21.55
N LEU A 770 -15.03 12.60 -21.70
CA LEU A 770 -14.85 13.95 -22.22
C LEU A 770 -14.61 13.87 -23.75
N LYS A 771 -15.44 14.59 -24.54
CA LYS A 771 -15.41 14.59 -26.00
C LYS A 771 -15.21 15.99 -26.56
#